data_dec9aafe55fe9fcd097604d54cc24b60
#
_entry.id   dec9aafe55fe9fcd097604d54cc24b60
#
_cell.length_a   1.000
_cell.length_b   1.000
_cell.length_c   1.000
_cell.angle_alpha   90.00
_cell.angle_beta   90.00
_cell.angle_gamma   90.00
#
_symmetry.space_group_name_H-M   'P 1'
#
loop_
_entity.id
_entity.type
_entity.pdbx_description
1 polymer ?
#
loop_
_entity_poly.entity_id
_entity_poly.type
_entity_poly.pdbx_seq_one_letter_code
_entity_poly.pdbx_strand_id
1 'polypeptide(L)'
;MNFQPAAISGDRVSRAWSGEMIAPLSDDGQGTQASFVSKSFDHEGAGGPVELFISALGLYRCFINGERVGTDLLTPGWTNYDDRIAYQRYDVSSLLKSGRNRIEIWLADGWYRSPIMWGASAIPNCWGDRIGAIADLVGADGTILSTDTSWRSGLLPILKSGIYFGEIYDALRKNLTHTHGTERLPFDRGLLIAHETAAVRELQPLAPVDSWIDDEGRTIYDFGQNVGGYVRYTVRGAGGAQVRVEHSEVLGPDRHFDNRNYRTAAAHTLYTLRGDGEETYAPHFTFHGFRYARVTITGNAEILEIASIPISSVPEPAGGFTSGNPLVNRLVQNTVWSQRANFVEVPTDCPQRDERLGWTGDAQVFAATACWLSDSRSFLRKYLRDVMADQREDGAVSHFSPDPTRLHPTNFPGYAGSTGWGDAIVVIPWVLYTHYGDRAVLSECLDSMVRWVDFVWSISDGPIVRPPSRWGARGFTFGDWLQPVGDNRKPRPTIADDCAATLYHFISTDLLAKIAAVLGEDALEAEMKRRAGEIRQAFANEFITPAGRLAHNDQTSYALAFLHDLIPVEHDQAARQHFRQVIIDADYKIGTGFIGTPALLPALTKLGMDDLAEKVFLQEDVPGWLYQVSKGATTIWERWDSMAPDGTIYEPDMNSYNHYAYGAVCQWLFECVAGISPSPDAPGFAEVVVNPAPILSLSPVSAYHDISQGRIEAGWRCTGNEVTYVLTLPEGCVGRFRPGRRHRNPSLDGKPVTGEAVLSPGTHQLVFSLPDH
;
A
#
# COMPACT_ATOMS: atom_id res chain seq x y z
N MET A 1 -34.62 10.58 -6.45
CA MET A 1 -34.20 11.47 -7.55
C MET A 1 -33.44 10.63 -8.54
N ASN A 2 -33.84 10.60 -9.82
CA ASN A 2 -33.10 9.83 -10.84
C ASN A 2 -31.82 10.61 -11.20
N PHE A 3 -30.69 10.25 -10.57
CA PHE A 3 -29.40 10.68 -11.05
C PHE A 3 -29.03 9.83 -12.28
N GLN A 4 -28.87 10.46 -13.43
CA GLN A 4 -28.18 9.83 -14.55
C GLN A 4 -26.67 9.79 -14.20
N PRO A 5 -25.99 8.64 -14.35
CA PRO A 5 -24.57 8.58 -14.07
C PRO A 5 -23.82 9.54 -15.01
N ALA A 6 -23.11 10.50 -14.41
CA ALA A 6 -22.16 11.32 -15.15
C ALA A 6 -21.06 10.38 -15.65
N ALA A 7 -20.81 10.37 -16.95
CA ALA A 7 -19.68 9.64 -17.54
C ALA A 7 -18.39 10.07 -16.80
N ILE A 8 -17.57 9.09 -16.39
CA ILE A 8 -16.28 9.31 -15.74
C ILE A 8 -15.38 10.12 -16.69
N SER A 9 -15.40 11.46 -16.52
CA SER A 9 -14.63 12.40 -17.32
C SER A 9 -13.28 12.71 -16.66
N GLY A 10 -12.43 11.71 -16.45
CA GLY A 10 -11.00 11.93 -16.46
C GLY A 10 -10.56 11.87 -17.92
N ASP A 11 -9.77 12.83 -18.39
CA ASP A 11 -9.29 12.87 -19.76
C ASP A 11 -8.65 11.52 -20.16
N ARG A 12 -9.48 10.58 -20.67
CA ARG A 12 -9.01 9.44 -21.43
C ARG A 12 -8.46 10.04 -22.73
N VAL A 13 -7.19 10.46 -22.72
CA VAL A 13 -6.48 10.75 -23.96
C VAL A 13 -6.32 9.40 -24.66
N SER A 14 -7.38 8.99 -25.36
CA SER A 14 -7.38 7.79 -26.16
C SER A 14 -6.49 8.03 -27.35
N ARG A 15 -5.27 7.44 -27.29
CA ARG A 15 -4.42 7.35 -28.47
C ARG A 15 -5.11 6.51 -29.53
N ALA A 16 -5.06 6.95 -30.79
CA ALA A 16 -5.42 6.07 -31.91
C ALA A 16 -4.33 5.03 -32.10
N TRP A 17 -4.65 3.76 -31.86
CA TRP A 17 -3.76 2.62 -32.05
C TRP A 17 -3.86 2.09 -33.47
N SER A 18 -2.71 1.93 -34.16
CA SER A 18 -2.61 1.21 -35.43
C SER A 18 -2.46 -0.30 -35.20
N GLY A 19 -1.76 -0.70 -34.13
CA GLY A 19 -1.49 -2.08 -33.78
C GLY A 19 -2.73 -2.87 -33.39
N GLU A 20 -2.67 -4.18 -33.63
CA GLU A 20 -3.64 -5.18 -33.17
C GLU A 20 -3.11 -5.88 -31.93
N MET A 21 -4.00 -6.31 -31.02
CA MET A 21 -3.62 -7.23 -29.95
C MET A 21 -3.33 -8.60 -30.57
N ILE A 22 -2.10 -9.08 -30.47
CA ILE A 22 -1.67 -10.35 -31.04
C ILE A 22 -1.23 -11.33 -29.94
N ALA A 23 -1.70 -12.58 -30.05
CA ALA A 23 -1.29 -13.68 -29.18
C ALA A 23 -0.22 -14.55 -29.86
N PRO A 24 0.79 -15.04 -29.12
CA PRO A 24 1.72 -16.02 -29.61
C PRO A 24 1.04 -17.39 -29.81
N LEU A 25 1.17 -18.00 -31.02
CA LEU A 25 0.71 -19.38 -31.25
C LEU A 25 1.63 -20.44 -30.61
N SER A 26 2.71 -20.00 -29.96
CA SER A 26 3.60 -20.84 -29.17
C SER A 26 3.16 -21.01 -27.73
N ASP A 27 2.13 -20.27 -27.29
CA ASP A 27 1.64 -20.31 -25.92
C ASP A 27 0.72 -21.51 -25.67
N ASP A 28 1.03 -22.31 -24.65
CA ASP A 28 0.29 -23.52 -24.29
C ASP A 28 -0.67 -23.28 -23.07
N GLY A 29 -0.83 -22.03 -22.63
CA GLY A 29 -1.75 -21.63 -21.55
C GLY A 29 -1.07 -21.32 -20.22
N GLN A 30 -1.89 -21.15 -19.18
CA GLN A 30 -1.46 -20.75 -17.86
C GLN A 30 -0.41 -21.68 -17.25
N GLY A 31 0.63 -21.10 -16.63
CA GLY A 31 1.66 -21.84 -15.90
C GLY A 31 2.59 -22.66 -16.78
N THR A 32 2.54 -22.48 -18.10
CA THR A 32 3.43 -23.13 -19.07
C THR A 32 4.64 -22.24 -19.40
N GLN A 33 5.44 -22.67 -20.36
CA GLN A 33 6.64 -21.95 -20.79
C GLN A 33 6.26 -20.57 -21.38
N ALA A 34 6.93 -19.52 -20.92
CA ALA A 34 6.69 -18.16 -21.41
C ALA A 34 7.03 -18.03 -22.91
N SER A 35 6.33 -17.14 -23.58
CA SER A 35 6.43 -16.94 -25.03
C SER A 35 6.99 -15.56 -25.37
N PHE A 36 7.45 -15.40 -26.63
CA PHE A 36 7.76 -14.09 -27.17
C PHE A 36 7.08 -13.88 -28.53
N VAL A 37 6.85 -12.62 -28.89
CA VAL A 37 6.51 -12.19 -30.23
C VAL A 37 7.59 -11.25 -30.75
N SER A 38 7.91 -11.31 -32.04
CA SER A 38 8.95 -10.46 -32.62
C SER A 38 8.75 -10.16 -34.11
N LYS A 39 9.36 -9.04 -34.54
CA LYS A 39 9.37 -8.59 -35.93
C LYS A 39 10.70 -7.93 -36.25
N SER A 40 11.20 -8.23 -37.49
CA SER A 40 12.26 -7.42 -38.06
C SER A 40 11.64 -6.35 -38.97
N PHE A 41 12.23 -5.16 -38.96
CA PHE A 41 11.79 -4.02 -39.77
C PHE A 41 12.99 -3.16 -40.17
N ASP A 42 12.84 -2.40 -41.21
CA ASP A 42 13.85 -1.47 -41.69
C ASP A 42 13.53 -0.06 -41.19
N HIS A 43 14.58 0.71 -40.80
CA HIS A 43 14.49 2.08 -40.39
C HIS A 43 15.58 2.89 -41.08
N GLU A 44 15.22 4.02 -41.68
CA GLU A 44 16.17 4.84 -42.47
C GLU A 44 17.18 5.64 -41.63
N GLY A 45 17.01 5.70 -40.30
CA GLY A 45 17.87 6.48 -39.37
C GLY A 45 17.51 7.96 -39.35
N ALA A 46 17.98 8.66 -38.32
CA ALA A 46 18.00 10.10 -38.07
C ALA A 46 16.85 10.97 -38.62
N GLY A 47 15.60 10.64 -38.28
CA GLY A 47 14.41 11.45 -38.59
C GLY A 47 13.76 12.15 -37.41
N GLY A 48 14.43 12.26 -36.26
CA GLY A 48 13.85 12.80 -35.03
C GLY A 48 13.55 11.73 -33.97
N PRO A 49 12.88 12.06 -32.86
CA PRO A 49 12.55 11.12 -31.80
C PRO A 49 11.60 10.02 -32.28
N VAL A 50 11.86 8.79 -31.84
CA VAL A 50 11.03 7.64 -32.11
C VAL A 50 10.51 7.08 -30.78
N GLU A 51 9.21 6.95 -30.68
CA GLU A 51 8.51 6.52 -29.48
C GLU A 51 7.86 5.15 -29.67
N LEU A 52 8.03 4.30 -28.69
CA LEU A 52 7.33 3.03 -28.58
C LEU A 52 6.16 3.18 -27.59
N PHE A 53 4.96 2.86 -28.05
CA PHE A 53 3.77 2.70 -27.20
C PHE A 53 3.48 1.21 -27.14
N ILE A 54 3.35 0.64 -25.93
CA ILE A 54 3.27 -0.81 -25.75
C ILE A 54 2.43 -1.19 -24.53
N SER A 55 1.65 -2.25 -24.68
CA SER A 55 0.90 -2.91 -23.60
C SER A 55 0.81 -4.41 -23.84
N ALA A 56 0.26 -5.13 -22.84
CA ALA A 56 0.07 -6.58 -22.93
C ALA A 56 -1.15 -7.05 -22.12
N LEU A 57 -1.67 -8.21 -22.49
CA LEU A 57 -2.45 -9.10 -21.64
C LEU A 57 -1.46 -10.07 -20.99
N GLY A 58 -1.28 -10.00 -19.68
CA GLY A 58 -0.15 -10.58 -18.95
C GLY A 58 0.94 -9.55 -18.67
N LEU A 59 2.14 -9.99 -18.32
CA LEU A 59 3.31 -9.12 -18.17
C LEU A 59 4.20 -9.17 -19.39
N TYR A 60 4.90 -8.06 -19.70
CA TYR A 60 5.83 -8.01 -20.81
C TYR A 60 7.20 -7.44 -20.43
N ARG A 61 8.22 -7.82 -21.20
CA ARG A 61 9.51 -7.10 -21.36
C ARG A 61 9.77 -6.89 -22.85
N CYS A 62 10.22 -5.70 -23.23
CA CYS A 62 10.51 -5.38 -24.63
C CYS A 62 12.00 -5.20 -24.85
N PHE A 63 12.48 -5.62 -26.01
CA PHE A 63 13.87 -5.49 -26.46
C PHE A 63 13.91 -4.99 -27.91
N ILE A 64 14.83 -4.08 -28.19
CA ILE A 64 15.15 -3.64 -29.56
C ILE A 64 16.63 -3.94 -29.80
N ASN A 65 16.93 -4.70 -30.86
CA ASN A 65 18.29 -5.11 -31.22
C ASN A 65 19.04 -5.85 -30.08
N GLY A 66 18.31 -6.53 -29.17
CA GLY A 66 18.83 -7.23 -28.02
C GLY A 66 19.03 -6.36 -26.76
N GLU A 67 18.82 -5.06 -26.85
CA GLU A 67 18.87 -4.15 -25.73
C GLU A 67 17.47 -3.94 -25.12
N ARG A 68 17.35 -3.96 -23.77
CA ARG A 68 16.08 -3.80 -23.10
C ARG A 68 15.53 -2.37 -23.25
N VAL A 69 14.24 -2.26 -23.56
CA VAL A 69 13.52 -0.99 -23.59
C VAL A 69 13.07 -0.64 -22.16
N GLY A 70 13.53 0.52 -21.67
CA GLY A 70 13.18 1.03 -20.35
C GLY A 70 13.73 0.20 -19.19
N THR A 71 13.44 0.64 -17.99
CA THR A 71 13.84 -0.02 -16.72
C THR A 71 12.65 -0.47 -15.88
N ASP A 72 11.44 -0.17 -16.31
CA ASP A 72 10.19 -0.47 -15.60
C ASP A 72 10.01 -1.99 -15.42
N LEU A 73 9.51 -2.39 -14.27
CA LEU A 73 9.28 -3.77 -13.91
C LEU A 73 7.78 -4.09 -13.91
N LEU A 74 7.45 -5.36 -14.12
CA LEU A 74 6.09 -5.89 -14.02
C LEU A 74 5.07 -5.14 -14.91
N THR A 75 5.55 -4.60 -16.05
CA THR A 75 4.71 -3.91 -17.03
C THR A 75 3.75 -4.87 -17.74
N PRO A 76 2.53 -4.42 -18.12
CA PRO A 76 2.01 -3.05 -18.10
C PRO A 76 1.53 -2.58 -16.73
N GLY A 77 1.54 -3.40 -15.69
CA GLY A 77 1.05 -3.12 -14.35
C GLY A 77 -0.22 -3.88 -14.02
N TRP A 78 -0.78 -3.63 -12.83
CA TRP A 78 -2.01 -4.25 -12.35
C TRP A 78 -3.13 -3.22 -12.17
N THR A 79 -4.14 -3.30 -13.02
CA THR A 79 -5.39 -2.53 -12.95
C THR A 79 -6.58 -3.50 -12.94
N ASN A 80 -7.79 -3.00 -12.76
CA ASN A 80 -8.97 -3.76 -13.15
C ASN A 80 -8.98 -3.91 -14.68
N TYR A 81 -8.53 -5.07 -15.17
CA TYR A 81 -8.31 -5.31 -16.60
C TYR A 81 -9.59 -5.33 -17.44
N ASP A 82 -10.78 -5.41 -16.81
CA ASP A 82 -12.07 -5.27 -17.51
C ASP A 82 -12.44 -3.82 -17.78
N ASP A 83 -11.86 -2.86 -17.05
CA ASP A 83 -12.14 -1.42 -17.17
C ASP A 83 -10.96 -0.68 -17.81
N ARG A 84 -9.74 -0.99 -17.43
CA ARG A 84 -8.52 -0.29 -17.88
C ARG A 84 -7.33 -1.23 -17.98
N ILE A 85 -6.51 -1.01 -19.02
CA ILE A 85 -5.20 -1.64 -19.16
C ILE A 85 -4.18 -0.56 -19.45
N ALA A 86 -3.14 -0.47 -18.61
CA ALA A 86 -2.11 0.55 -18.79
C ALA A 86 -1.24 0.26 -20.01
N TYR A 87 -0.77 1.29 -20.70
CA TYR A 87 0.29 1.20 -21.68
C TYR A 87 1.46 2.10 -21.27
N GLN A 88 2.67 1.69 -21.62
CA GLN A 88 3.88 2.47 -21.43
C GLN A 88 4.28 3.20 -22.72
N ARG A 89 5.00 4.31 -22.57
CA ARG A 89 5.58 5.12 -23.62
C ARG A 89 7.07 5.26 -23.38
N TYR A 90 7.88 4.90 -24.36
CA TYR A 90 9.33 4.95 -24.26
C TYR A 90 9.94 5.69 -25.47
N ASP A 91 10.89 6.59 -25.23
CA ASP A 91 11.81 7.05 -26.28
C ASP A 91 12.82 5.94 -26.57
N VAL A 92 12.79 5.41 -27.78
CA VAL A 92 13.64 4.33 -28.22
C VAL A 92 14.62 4.75 -29.33
N SER A 93 14.76 6.04 -29.56
CA SER A 93 15.60 6.61 -30.64
C SER A 93 17.02 6.06 -30.58
N SER A 94 17.61 5.95 -29.39
CA SER A 94 18.98 5.47 -29.17
C SER A 94 19.17 3.96 -29.41
N LEU A 95 18.09 3.18 -29.40
CA LEU A 95 18.11 1.73 -29.61
C LEU A 95 18.00 1.34 -31.09
N LEU A 96 17.60 2.29 -31.93
CA LEU A 96 17.42 2.08 -33.36
C LEU A 96 18.71 2.38 -34.13
N LYS A 97 18.94 1.63 -35.20
CA LYS A 97 20.02 1.83 -36.15
C LYS A 97 19.49 1.97 -37.57
N SER A 98 20.25 2.60 -38.46
CA SER A 98 19.92 2.64 -39.89
C SER A 98 19.97 1.22 -40.47
N GLY A 99 19.00 0.91 -41.32
CA GLY A 99 18.80 -0.40 -41.88
C GLY A 99 17.97 -1.32 -41.02
N ARG A 100 18.32 -2.59 -40.97
CA ARG A 100 17.50 -3.65 -40.33
C ARG A 100 17.57 -3.61 -38.81
N ASN A 101 16.42 -3.54 -38.17
CA ASN A 101 16.20 -3.62 -36.74
C ASN A 101 15.33 -4.84 -36.39
N ARG A 102 15.35 -5.23 -35.12
CA ARG A 102 14.49 -6.28 -34.57
C ARG A 102 13.89 -5.84 -33.24
N ILE A 103 12.59 -5.99 -33.08
CA ILE A 103 11.88 -5.85 -31.84
C ILE A 103 11.41 -7.23 -31.34
N GLU A 104 11.53 -7.45 -30.02
CA GLU A 104 11.06 -8.66 -29.34
C GLU A 104 10.27 -8.24 -28.11
N ILE A 105 9.11 -8.82 -27.92
CA ILE A 105 8.24 -8.62 -26.74
C ILE A 105 8.08 -9.99 -26.08
N TRP A 106 8.68 -10.13 -24.90
CA TRP A 106 8.56 -11.30 -24.03
C TRP A 106 7.27 -11.20 -23.23
N LEU A 107 6.55 -12.32 -23.06
CA LEU A 107 5.23 -12.37 -22.44
C LEU A 107 5.15 -13.50 -21.42
N ALA A 108 4.53 -13.23 -20.27
CA ALA A 108 4.23 -14.21 -19.24
C ALA A 108 2.88 -13.90 -18.56
N ASP A 109 2.39 -14.84 -17.73
CA ASP A 109 1.06 -14.80 -17.13
C ASP A 109 0.75 -13.50 -16.34
N GLY A 110 1.66 -13.08 -15.46
CA GLY A 110 1.46 -11.93 -14.58
C GLY A 110 0.21 -12.05 -13.73
N TRP A 111 -0.35 -10.93 -13.31
CA TRP A 111 -1.64 -10.91 -12.59
C TRP A 111 -2.82 -11.26 -13.49
N TYR A 112 -2.72 -10.98 -14.79
CA TYR A 112 -3.81 -11.19 -15.76
C TYR A 112 -4.26 -12.65 -15.82
N ARG A 113 -3.30 -13.60 -15.86
CA ARG A 113 -3.56 -15.02 -16.09
C ARG A 113 -3.14 -15.94 -14.93
N SER A 114 -2.23 -15.52 -14.03
CA SER A 114 -1.87 -16.33 -12.87
C SER A 114 -3.06 -16.60 -11.95
N PRO A 115 -3.04 -17.71 -11.19
CA PRO A 115 -3.99 -17.88 -10.11
C PRO A 115 -3.85 -16.75 -9.10
N ILE A 116 -4.95 -16.09 -8.75
CA ILE A 116 -5.03 -15.01 -7.77
C ILE A 116 -5.97 -15.44 -6.64
N MET A 117 -5.75 -15.00 -5.41
CA MET A 117 -6.32 -15.42 -4.14
C MET A 117 -5.64 -16.67 -3.55
N TRP A 118 -6.02 -17.03 -2.33
CA TRP A 118 -5.36 -18.01 -1.48
C TRP A 118 -5.93 -19.43 -1.58
N GLY A 119 -5.08 -20.41 -1.49
CA GLY A 119 -5.43 -21.84 -1.33
C GLY A 119 -6.42 -22.33 -2.37
N ALA A 120 -7.47 -23.00 -1.91
CA ALA A 120 -8.53 -23.54 -2.76
C ALA A 120 -9.42 -22.46 -3.41
N SER A 121 -9.32 -21.21 -2.96
CA SER A 121 -10.04 -20.05 -3.52
C SER A 121 -9.29 -19.40 -4.69
N ALA A 122 -8.09 -19.87 -5.03
CA ALA A 122 -7.31 -19.32 -6.14
C ALA A 122 -8.07 -19.43 -7.47
N ILE A 123 -8.23 -18.31 -8.16
CA ILE A 123 -8.94 -18.19 -9.44
C ILE A 123 -7.91 -18.27 -10.58
N PRO A 124 -7.87 -19.35 -11.35
CA PRO A 124 -6.99 -19.45 -12.51
C PRO A 124 -7.54 -18.63 -13.68
N ASN A 125 -6.65 -18.14 -14.54
CA ASN A 125 -7.01 -17.32 -15.72
C ASN A 125 -7.91 -16.13 -15.33
N CYS A 126 -7.52 -15.43 -14.26
CA CYS A 126 -8.39 -14.53 -13.50
C CYS A 126 -9.13 -13.52 -14.38
N TRP A 127 -8.44 -12.87 -15.31
CA TRP A 127 -9.03 -11.93 -16.28
C TRP A 127 -9.03 -12.42 -17.72
N GLY A 128 -8.37 -13.55 -18.01
CA GLY A 128 -8.37 -14.16 -19.32
C GLY A 128 -7.36 -15.31 -19.45
N ASP A 129 -7.59 -16.17 -20.43
CA ASP A 129 -6.81 -17.39 -20.68
C ASP A 129 -5.72 -17.22 -21.75
N ARG A 130 -5.67 -16.07 -22.45
CA ARG A 130 -4.74 -15.79 -23.55
C ARG A 130 -3.87 -14.57 -23.24
N ILE A 131 -2.54 -14.76 -23.27
CA ILE A 131 -1.60 -13.64 -23.24
C ILE A 131 -1.46 -13.01 -24.63
N GLY A 132 -1.13 -11.71 -24.68
CA GLY A 132 -0.96 -11.00 -25.92
C GLY A 132 -0.19 -9.69 -25.77
N ALA A 133 0.20 -9.10 -26.89
CA ALA A 133 0.87 -7.80 -26.93
C ALA A 133 0.25 -6.90 -27.99
N ILE A 134 0.26 -5.59 -27.71
CA ILE A 134 -0.05 -4.53 -28.65
C ILE A 134 1.06 -3.49 -28.60
N ALA A 135 1.58 -3.06 -29.76
CA ALA A 135 2.62 -2.05 -29.84
C ALA A 135 2.54 -1.24 -31.13
N ASP A 136 2.86 0.05 -30.99
CA ASP A 136 3.11 0.98 -32.10
C ASP A 136 4.46 1.66 -31.91
N LEU A 137 5.31 1.59 -32.91
CA LEU A 137 6.55 2.38 -33.01
C LEU A 137 6.29 3.57 -33.92
N VAL A 138 6.46 4.79 -33.40
CA VAL A 138 6.03 6.02 -34.06
C VAL A 138 7.20 6.99 -34.16
N GLY A 139 7.49 7.44 -35.36
CA GLY A 139 8.45 8.52 -35.66
C GLY A 139 7.74 9.82 -36.04
N ALA A 140 8.54 10.82 -36.42
CA ALA A 140 8.03 12.12 -36.81
C ALA A 140 7.05 12.06 -38.00
N ASP A 141 7.30 11.14 -38.95
CA ASP A 141 6.52 10.99 -40.18
C ASP A 141 5.33 10.00 -40.03
N GLY A 142 5.10 9.48 -38.83
CA GLY A 142 3.99 8.55 -38.54
C GLY A 142 4.44 7.20 -38.00
N THR A 143 3.54 6.22 -38.12
CA THR A 143 3.79 4.85 -37.60
C THR A 143 4.82 4.11 -38.46
N ILE A 144 5.92 3.68 -37.83
CA ILE A 144 7.01 2.92 -38.44
C ILE A 144 6.67 1.41 -38.44
N LEU A 145 6.14 0.94 -37.29
CA LEU A 145 5.79 -0.47 -37.10
C LEU A 145 4.61 -0.59 -36.12
N SER A 146 3.73 -1.54 -36.40
CA SER A 146 2.63 -1.93 -35.51
C SER A 146 2.59 -3.45 -35.35
N THR A 147 1.97 -3.90 -34.27
CA THR A 147 1.67 -5.33 -34.09
C THR A 147 0.55 -5.77 -35.03
N ASP A 148 0.79 -6.89 -35.73
CA ASP A 148 -0.16 -7.56 -36.62
C ASP A 148 0.17 -9.06 -36.73
N THR A 149 -0.64 -9.82 -37.49
CA THR A 149 -0.47 -11.27 -37.65
C THR A 149 0.77 -11.67 -38.48
N SER A 150 1.53 -10.74 -39.03
CA SER A 150 2.81 -10.99 -39.70
C SER A 150 3.99 -11.15 -38.74
N TRP A 151 3.78 -10.88 -37.45
CA TRP A 151 4.77 -11.15 -36.40
C TRP A 151 4.97 -12.67 -36.22
N ARG A 152 6.10 -13.03 -35.68
CA ARG A 152 6.46 -14.42 -35.37
C ARG A 152 6.55 -14.62 -33.88
N SER A 153 6.28 -15.83 -33.40
CA SER A 153 6.38 -16.21 -32.01
C SER A 153 7.28 -17.44 -31.79
N GLY A 154 7.66 -17.64 -30.55
CA GLY A 154 8.44 -18.76 -30.07
C GLY A 154 8.47 -18.80 -28.54
N LEU A 155 9.14 -19.82 -28.00
CA LEU A 155 9.24 -20.05 -26.57
C LEU A 155 10.49 -19.40 -25.99
N LEU A 156 10.36 -18.87 -24.76
CA LEU A 156 11.45 -18.30 -23.96
C LEU A 156 12.17 -19.39 -23.16
N PRO A 157 13.40 -19.13 -22.66
CA PRO A 157 14.05 -20.03 -21.69
C PRO A 157 13.37 -20.05 -20.32
N ILE A 158 12.34 -19.26 -20.10
CA ILE A 158 11.51 -19.25 -18.89
C ILE A 158 10.50 -20.37 -19.00
N LEU A 159 10.77 -21.50 -18.35
CA LEU A 159 9.95 -22.72 -18.41
C LEU A 159 8.64 -22.58 -17.64
N LYS A 160 8.63 -21.75 -16.61
CA LYS A 160 7.46 -21.43 -15.80
C LYS A 160 7.68 -20.11 -15.08
N SER A 161 6.65 -19.28 -15.01
CA SER A 161 6.64 -18.05 -14.21
C SER A 161 5.25 -17.81 -13.64
N GLY A 162 5.16 -17.11 -12.50
CA GLY A 162 3.89 -16.71 -11.90
C GLY A 162 4.12 -15.93 -10.62
N ILE A 163 3.16 -15.05 -10.29
CA ILE A 163 3.29 -14.12 -9.15
C ILE A 163 3.51 -14.88 -7.83
N TYR A 164 2.75 -15.94 -7.55
CA TYR A 164 2.93 -16.75 -6.33
C TYR A 164 3.90 -17.92 -6.49
N PHE A 165 4.18 -18.31 -7.74
CA PHE A 165 5.04 -19.45 -8.03
C PHE A 165 6.52 -19.08 -7.93
N GLY A 166 6.92 -17.98 -8.58
CA GLY A 166 8.31 -17.66 -8.85
C GLY A 166 8.69 -17.91 -10.30
N GLU A 167 9.92 -18.38 -10.57
CA GLU A 167 10.39 -18.58 -11.93
C GLU A 167 11.35 -19.77 -12.07
N ILE A 168 11.17 -20.56 -13.13
CA ILE A 168 12.11 -21.59 -13.58
C ILE A 168 12.71 -21.15 -14.91
N TYR A 169 14.04 -20.98 -14.97
CA TYR A 169 14.76 -20.55 -16.14
C TYR A 169 15.83 -21.58 -16.54
N ASP A 170 15.87 -21.96 -17.83
CA ASP A 170 16.84 -22.89 -18.39
C ASP A 170 17.72 -22.18 -19.44
N ALA A 171 18.94 -21.76 -19.02
CA ALA A 171 19.84 -21.03 -19.91
C ALA A 171 20.41 -21.88 -21.06
N LEU A 172 20.30 -23.21 -21.00
CA LEU A 172 20.63 -24.09 -22.14
C LEU A 172 19.70 -23.83 -23.34
N ARG A 173 18.50 -23.26 -23.12
CA ARG A 173 17.51 -22.91 -24.14
C ARG A 173 17.58 -21.47 -24.61
N LYS A 174 18.66 -20.75 -24.38
CA LYS A 174 18.79 -19.34 -24.68
C LYS A 174 18.64 -18.95 -26.15
N ASN A 175 18.87 -19.87 -27.06
CA ASN A 175 18.73 -19.60 -28.49
C ASN A 175 17.26 -19.60 -28.92
N LEU A 176 16.68 -18.38 -28.97
CA LEU A 176 15.28 -18.19 -29.35
C LEU A 176 15.05 -18.55 -30.82
N THR A 177 14.13 -19.48 -31.07
CA THR A 177 13.74 -19.87 -32.41
C THR A 177 12.29 -19.47 -32.67
N HIS A 178 12.06 -18.90 -33.87
CA HIS A 178 10.71 -18.60 -34.36
C HIS A 178 10.05 -19.86 -34.88
N THR A 179 9.27 -20.52 -34.07
CA THR A 179 8.63 -21.79 -34.43
C THR A 179 7.20 -21.62 -34.92
N HIS A 180 6.53 -20.51 -34.51
CA HIS A 180 5.12 -20.28 -34.76
C HIS A 180 4.84 -18.88 -35.30
N GLY A 181 3.61 -18.65 -35.76
CA GLY A 181 3.05 -17.33 -36.06
C GLY A 181 2.42 -16.68 -34.86
N THR A 182 1.66 -15.64 -35.12
CA THR A 182 0.78 -14.97 -34.15
C THR A 182 -0.65 -14.97 -34.68
N GLU A 183 -1.62 -14.83 -33.81
CA GLU A 183 -3.01 -14.61 -34.17
C GLU A 183 -3.53 -13.31 -33.56
N ARG A 184 -4.52 -12.72 -34.21
CA ARG A 184 -5.22 -11.55 -33.68
C ARG A 184 -6.19 -11.97 -32.60
N LEU A 185 -6.15 -11.30 -31.45
CA LEU A 185 -7.17 -11.39 -30.40
C LEU A 185 -8.25 -10.33 -30.61
N PRO A 186 -9.53 -10.66 -30.40
CA PRO A 186 -10.56 -9.66 -30.18
C PRO A 186 -10.22 -8.82 -28.94
N PHE A 187 -10.07 -7.51 -29.12
CA PHE A 187 -9.64 -6.64 -28.03
C PHE A 187 -10.20 -5.23 -28.21
N ASP A 188 -10.81 -4.68 -27.16
CA ASP A 188 -11.25 -3.30 -27.14
C ASP A 188 -10.08 -2.37 -26.78
N ARG A 189 -9.60 -1.63 -27.77
CA ARG A 189 -8.52 -0.63 -27.58
C ARG A 189 -8.94 0.54 -26.70
N GLY A 190 -10.24 0.73 -26.46
CA GLY A 190 -10.78 1.72 -25.52
C GLY A 190 -10.41 1.47 -24.07
N LEU A 191 -9.98 0.23 -23.73
CA LEU A 191 -9.45 -0.13 -22.42
C LEU A 191 -8.03 0.40 -22.18
N LEU A 192 -7.29 0.76 -23.24
CA LEU A 192 -5.89 1.20 -23.13
C LEU A 192 -5.81 2.64 -22.61
N ILE A 193 -5.16 2.82 -21.49
CA ILE A 193 -4.88 4.13 -20.87
C ILE A 193 -3.37 4.31 -20.68
N ALA A 194 -2.90 5.54 -20.66
CA ALA A 194 -1.52 5.82 -20.28
C ALA A 194 -1.29 5.37 -18.84
N HIS A 195 -0.11 4.85 -18.54
CA HIS A 195 0.26 4.45 -17.18
C HIS A 195 0.18 5.67 -16.23
N GLU A 196 -0.52 5.54 -15.12
CA GLU A 196 -1.01 6.67 -14.32
C GLU A 196 -0.14 6.97 -13.09
N THR A 197 0.75 6.07 -12.70
CA THR A 197 1.59 6.17 -11.50
C THR A 197 3.07 6.01 -11.84
N ALA A 198 3.95 6.17 -10.86
CA ALA A 198 5.34 5.78 -11.03
C ALA A 198 5.43 4.27 -11.28
N ALA A 199 6.19 3.88 -12.30
CA ALA A 199 6.42 2.47 -12.60
C ALA A 199 7.17 1.78 -11.46
N VAL A 200 6.93 0.48 -11.30
CA VAL A 200 7.73 -0.36 -10.39
C VAL A 200 9.18 -0.33 -10.82
N ARG A 201 10.09 -0.02 -9.89
CA ARG A 201 11.54 0.07 -10.14
C ARG A 201 12.35 -0.65 -9.07
N GLU A 202 13.57 -1.05 -9.44
CA GLU A 202 14.56 -1.50 -8.47
C GLU A 202 14.97 -0.35 -7.54
N LEU A 203 15.09 -0.65 -6.26
CA LEU A 203 15.76 0.20 -5.27
C LEU A 203 17.22 -0.22 -5.13
N GLN A 204 17.94 0.44 -4.20
CA GLN A 204 19.32 0.11 -3.92
C GLN A 204 19.47 -1.36 -3.52
N PRO A 205 20.35 -2.11 -4.19
CA PRO A 205 20.63 -3.50 -3.84
C PRO A 205 21.16 -3.64 -2.40
N LEU A 206 20.75 -4.71 -1.71
CA LEU A 206 21.19 -5.05 -0.36
C LEU A 206 22.10 -6.27 -0.41
N ALA A 207 23.36 -6.10 -0.03
CA ALA A 207 24.29 -7.20 0.17
C ALA A 207 23.91 -8.01 1.43
N PRO A 208 24.22 -9.32 1.51
CA PRO A 208 24.06 -10.08 2.73
C PRO A 208 24.86 -9.47 3.89
N VAL A 209 24.24 -9.39 5.06
CA VAL A 209 24.89 -8.99 6.33
C VAL A 209 25.44 -10.21 7.08
N ASP A 210 24.92 -11.42 6.78
CA ASP A 210 25.36 -12.69 7.34
C ASP A 210 25.03 -13.85 6.39
N SER A 211 25.77 -14.97 6.53
CA SER A 211 25.48 -16.21 5.84
C SER A 211 25.97 -17.43 6.62
N TRP A 212 25.27 -18.54 6.52
CA TRP A 212 25.64 -19.81 7.16
C TRP A 212 25.14 -21.00 6.36
N ILE A 213 25.67 -22.16 6.67
CA ILE A 213 25.26 -23.43 6.06
C ILE A 213 24.32 -24.14 7.05
N ASP A 214 23.16 -24.59 6.56
CA ASP A 214 22.20 -25.36 7.34
C ASP A 214 22.61 -26.86 7.44
N ASP A 215 21.85 -27.63 8.23
CA ASP A 215 22.14 -29.06 8.48
C ASP A 215 22.07 -29.93 7.22
N GLU A 216 21.46 -29.45 6.15
CA GLU A 216 21.34 -30.12 4.84
C GLU A 216 22.41 -29.64 3.83
N GLY A 217 23.35 -28.79 4.27
CA GLY A 217 24.43 -28.27 3.44
C GLY A 217 24.02 -27.14 2.48
N ARG A 218 22.90 -26.50 2.69
CA ARG A 218 22.41 -25.35 1.91
C ARG A 218 22.88 -24.05 2.53
N THR A 219 23.21 -23.05 1.72
CA THR A 219 23.62 -21.74 2.22
C THR A 219 22.39 -20.85 2.43
N ILE A 220 22.25 -20.30 3.64
CA ILE A 220 21.25 -19.27 3.98
C ILE A 220 21.96 -17.92 4.04
N TYR A 221 21.38 -16.92 3.38
CA TYR A 221 21.81 -15.52 3.38
C TYR A 221 20.80 -14.66 4.13
N ASP A 222 21.26 -13.85 5.10
CA ASP A 222 20.48 -12.78 5.72
C ASP A 222 20.82 -11.45 5.05
N PHE A 223 19.85 -10.79 4.42
CA PHE A 223 20.04 -9.47 3.80
C PHE A 223 19.80 -8.30 4.79
N GLY A 224 19.50 -8.60 6.06
CA GLY A 224 19.34 -7.60 7.11
C GLY A 224 18.03 -6.81 7.04
N GLN A 225 17.24 -6.94 5.95
CA GLN A 225 16.02 -6.21 5.73
C GLN A 225 14.98 -7.08 5.01
N ASN A 226 13.75 -7.12 5.53
CA ASN A 226 12.60 -7.72 4.85
C ASN A 226 12.11 -6.76 3.74
N VAL A 227 11.93 -7.27 2.52
CA VAL A 227 11.63 -6.49 1.32
C VAL A 227 10.56 -7.16 0.46
N GLY A 228 9.91 -6.39 -0.41
CA GLY A 228 9.27 -6.91 -1.63
C GLY A 228 10.25 -6.78 -2.79
N GLY A 229 10.62 -7.89 -3.43
CA GLY A 229 11.65 -7.86 -4.46
C GLY A 229 12.09 -9.25 -4.92
N TYR A 230 13.35 -9.38 -5.29
CA TYR A 230 13.91 -10.65 -5.73
C TYR A 230 15.41 -10.74 -5.44
N VAL A 231 15.94 -11.96 -5.49
CA VAL A 231 17.39 -12.20 -5.38
C VAL A 231 18.02 -12.13 -6.77
N ARG A 232 19.10 -11.36 -6.91
CA ARG A 232 20.00 -11.34 -8.07
C ARG A 232 21.35 -11.91 -7.67
N TYR A 233 21.92 -12.74 -8.52
CA TYR A 233 23.23 -13.33 -8.26
C TYR A 233 24.03 -13.55 -9.54
N THR A 234 25.36 -13.54 -9.39
CA THR A 234 26.31 -13.97 -10.40
C THR A 234 26.85 -15.34 -10.00
N VAL A 235 26.85 -16.29 -10.92
CA VAL A 235 27.23 -17.68 -10.72
C VAL A 235 28.18 -18.13 -11.81
N ARG A 236 29.12 -19.01 -11.47
CA ARG A 236 30.00 -19.70 -12.40
C ARG A 236 29.89 -21.20 -12.16
N GLY A 237 29.82 -22.00 -13.23
CA GLY A 237 29.69 -23.44 -13.09
C GLY A 237 29.59 -24.19 -14.41
N ALA A 238 29.41 -25.50 -14.30
CA ALA A 238 29.20 -26.37 -15.47
C ALA A 238 27.81 -26.21 -16.06
N GLY A 239 27.70 -26.33 -17.38
CA GLY A 239 26.39 -26.36 -18.06
C GLY A 239 25.50 -27.47 -17.52
N GLY A 240 24.24 -27.14 -17.24
CA GLY A 240 23.27 -28.03 -16.61
C GLY A 240 23.30 -28.05 -15.07
N ALA A 241 24.31 -27.43 -14.41
CA ALA A 241 24.22 -27.20 -12.99
C ALA A 241 23.05 -26.26 -12.65
N GLN A 242 22.49 -26.40 -11.45
CA GLN A 242 21.28 -25.66 -11.05
C GLN A 242 21.49 -24.88 -9.76
N VAL A 243 20.94 -23.67 -9.70
CA VAL A 243 20.82 -22.85 -8.51
C VAL A 243 19.34 -22.66 -8.19
N ARG A 244 18.91 -23.18 -7.04
CA ARG A 244 17.57 -22.96 -6.48
C ARG A 244 17.66 -21.95 -5.35
N VAL A 245 16.82 -20.93 -5.38
CA VAL A 245 16.70 -19.93 -4.34
C VAL A 245 15.29 -19.98 -3.76
N GLU A 246 15.18 -20.20 -2.47
CA GLU A 246 13.92 -20.18 -1.70
C GLU A 246 13.97 -18.98 -0.75
N HIS A 247 12.81 -18.44 -0.40
CA HIS A 247 12.69 -17.18 0.32
C HIS A 247 12.02 -17.39 1.68
N SER A 248 12.39 -16.58 2.69
CA SER A 248 11.72 -16.49 3.99
C SER A 248 11.78 -15.08 4.57
N GLU A 249 10.73 -14.67 5.27
CA GLU A 249 10.70 -13.41 6.02
C GLU A 249 11.38 -13.54 7.38
N VAL A 250 11.35 -14.72 7.98
CA VAL A 250 11.78 -14.99 9.37
C VAL A 250 12.55 -16.30 9.48
N LEU A 251 13.21 -16.45 10.61
CA LEU A 251 13.79 -17.71 11.03
C LEU A 251 13.03 -18.24 12.25
N GLY A 252 12.82 -19.54 12.29
CA GLY A 252 12.38 -20.23 13.49
C GLY A 252 13.49 -20.32 14.56
N PRO A 253 13.20 -21.01 15.68
CA PRO A 253 14.21 -21.29 16.69
C PRO A 253 15.48 -21.91 16.07
N ASP A 254 16.62 -21.68 16.69
CA ASP A 254 17.94 -22.16 16.25
C ASP A 254 18.32 -21.74 14.82
N ARG A 255 17.81 -20.59 14.37
CA ARG A 255 18.00 -20.03 13.01
C ARG A 255 17.48 -20.96 11.91
N HIS A 256 16.49 -21.79 12.21
CA HIS A 256 15.85 -22.66 11.22
C HIS A 256 15.12 -21.82 10.16
N PHE A 257 15.35 -22.17 8.89
CA PHE A 257 14.67 -21.51 7.77
C PHE A 257 13.18 -21.88 7.75
N ASP A 258 12.28 -20.93 7.96
CA ASP A 258 10.84 -21.15 8.08
C ASP A 258 10.07 -20.25 7.11
N ASN A 259 9.44 -20.84 6.11
CA ASN A 259 8.60 -20.18 5.12
C ASN A 259 7.16 -20.74 5.07
N ARG A 260 6.71 -21.38 6.16
CA ARG A 260 5.34 -21.92 6.24
C ARG A 260 4.28 -20.85 6.08
N ASN A 261 4.56 -19.60 6.48
CA ASN A 261 3.65 -18.47 6.32
C ASN A 261 3.48 -18.01 4.84
N TYR A 262 4.15 -18.63 3.89
CA TYR A 262 3.91 -18.41 2.46
C TYR A 262 2.71 -19.22 1.96
N ARG A 263 2.17 -20.13 2.75
CA ARG A 263 1.02 -20.99 2.45
C ARG A 263 1.26 -21.79 1.16
N THR A 264 0.42 -21.61 0.13
CA THR A 264 0.58 -22.31 -1.16
C THR A 264 1.51 -21.59 -2.15
N ALA A 265 1.98 -20.38 -1.85
CA ALA A 265 2.96 -19.70 -2.68
C ALA A 265 4.30 -20.45 -2.64
N ALA A 266 4.73 -20.98 -3.77
CA ALA A 266 6.00 -21.72 -3.87
C ALA A 266 7.22 -20.81 -3.66
N ALA A 267 7.10 -19.55 -4.06
CA ALA A 267 8.04 -18.44 -3.81
C ALA A 267 9.53 -18.84 -3.98
N HIS A 268 9.85 -19.50 -5.11
CA HIS A 268 11.22 -19.90 -5.40
C HIS A 268 11.64 -19.58 -6.84
N THR A 269 12.94 -19.50 -7.06
CA THR A 269 13.52 -19.46 -8.41
C THR A 269 14.43 -20.66 -8.62
N LEU A 270 14.48 -21.17 -9.86
CA LEU A 270 15.39 -22.22 -10.28
C LEU A 270 16.06 -21.81 -11.60
N TYR A 271 17.38 -21.70 -11.56
CA TYR A 271 18.19 -21.35 -12.71
C TYR A 271 19.08 -22.51 -13.11
N THR A 272 18.98 -22.95 -14.38
CA THR A 272 19.90 -23.95 -14.96
C THR A 272 20.95 -23.21 -15.79
N LEU A 273 22.23 -23.41 -15.43
CA LEU A 273 23.38 -22.74 -16.04
C LEU A 273 23.61 -23.21 -17.46
N ARG A 274 24.05 -22.28 -18.31
CA ARG A 274 24.55 -22.59 -19.66
C ARG A 274 25.98 -23.13 -19.61
N GLY A 275 26.78 -22.64 -18.70
CA GLY A 275 28.17 -23.09 -18.49
C GLY A 275 29.22 -22.32 -19.29
N ASP A 276 28.90 -21.14 -19.79
CA ASP A 276 29.79 -20.31 -20.63
C ASP A 276 30.60 -19.25 -19.84
N GLY A 277 30.94 -19.53 -18.58
CA GLY A 277 31.67 -18.60 -17.72
C GLY A 277 30.80 -18.02 -16.60
N GLU A 278 30.88 -16.71 -16.38
CA GLU A 278 30.04 -16.03 -15.38
C GLU A 278 28.67 -15.71 -15.96
N GLU A 279 27.65 -16.08 -15.22
CA GLU A 279 26.24 -15.86 -15.59
C GLU A 279 25.54 -15.09 -14.48
N THR A 280 24.86 -14.00 -14.84
CA THR A 280 24.02 -13.24 -13.88
C THR A 280 22.56 -13.56 -14.12
N TYR A 281 21.84 -13.91 -13.05
CA TYR A 281 20.42 -14.20 -13.09
C TYR A 281 19.64 -13.36 -12.08
N ALA A 282 18.48 -12.90 -12.51
CA ALA A 282 17.38 -12.37 -11.72
C ALA A 282 16.07 -12.77 -12.40
N PRO A 283 14.97 -13.03 -11.68
CA PRO A 283 13.69 -13.39 -12.29
C PRO A 283 13.12 -12.22 -13.11
N HIS A 284 12.24 -12.56 -14.05
CA HIS A 284 11.76 -11.62 -15.05
C HIS A 284 10.35 -11.11 -14.76
N PHE A 285 9.43 -11.98 -14.29
CA PHE A 285 7.99 -11.71 -14.22
C PHE A 285 7.37 -12.07 -12.88
N THR A 286 8.15 -11.98 -11.79
CA THR A 286 7.72 -12.28 -10.43
C THR A 286 8.51 -11.47 -9.41
N PHE A 287 8.04 -11.44 -8.18
CA PHE A 287 8.74 -10.92 -7.01
C PHE A 287 8.30 -11.69 -5.76
N HIS A 288 9.06 -11.54 -4.67
CA HIS A 288 8.84 -12.22 -3.41
C HIS A 288 8.95 -11.25 -2.25
N GLY A 289 8.26 -11.54 -1.15
CA GLY A 289 8.53 -10.90 0.14
C GLY A 289 9.55 -11.72 0.92
N PHE A 290 10.69 -11.15 1.38
CA PHE A 290 11.69 -11.91 2.10
C PHE A 290 12.75 -11.04 2.79
N ARG A 291 13.38 -11.60 3.82
CA ARG A 291 14.63 -11.13 4.40
C ARG A 291 15.75 -12.16 4.17
N TYR A 292 15.40 -13.44 4.17
CA TYR A 292 16.35 -14.56 4.06
C TYR A 292 16.18 -15.29 2.74
N ALA A 293 17.30 -15.70 2.16
CA ALA A 293 17.30 -16.57 1.00
C ALA A 293 18.10 -17.85 1.29
N ARG A 294 17.51 -19.02 0.99
CA ARG A 294 18.17 -20.31 1.07
C ARG A 294 18.57 -20.76 -0.33
N VAL A 295 19.86 -20.94 -0.55
CA VAL A 295 20.41 -21.33 -1.85
C VAL A 295 20.83 -22.80 -1.80
N THR A 296 20.28 -23.57 -2.76
CA THR A 296 20.68 -24.97 -3.02
C THR A 296 21.34 -25.06 -4.39
N ILE A 297 22.55 -25.59 -4.43
CA ILE A 297 23.29 -25.82 -5.69
C ILE A 297 23.29 -27.32 -5.98
N THR A 298 22.87 -27.68 -7.22
CA THR A 298 22.95 -29.05 -7.73
C THR A 298 23.94 -29.07 -8.89
N GLY A 299 24.93 -29.98 -8.82
CA GLY A 299 26.03 -30.04 -9.77
C GLY A 299 27.20 -29.15 -9.36
N ASN A 300 28.11 -28.83 -10.32
CA ASN A 300 29.30 -28.04 -10.05
C ASN A 300 29.08 -26.58 -10.41
N ALA A 301 28.78 -25.75 -9.40
CA ALA A 301 28.65 -24.31 -9.55
C ALA A 301 29.00 -23.60 -8.22
N GLU A 302 29.34 -22.30 -8.31
CA GLU A 302 29.58 -21.43 -7.16
C GLU A 302 28.94 -20.07 -7.36
N ILE A 303 28.34 -19.50 -6.30
CA ILE A 303 27.86 -18.11 -6.30
C ILE A 303 29.06 -17.18 -6.09
N LEU A 304 29.24 -16.24 -7.00
CA LEU A 304 30.31 -15.23 -6.92
C LEU A 304 29.82 -13.95 -6.25
N GLU A 305 28.58 -13.58 -6.51
CA GLU A 305 27.93 -12.40 -5.93
C GLU A 305 26.43 -12.70 -5.75
N ILE A 306 25.84 -12.16 -4.68
CA ILE A 306 24.41 -12.29 -4.40
C ILE A 306 23.90 -11.02 -3.70
N ALA A 307 22.71 -10.55 -4.08
CA ALA A 307 22.06 -9.40 -3.46
C ALA A 307 20.54 -9.57 -3.48
N SER A 308 19.88 -9.02 -2.47
CA SER A 308 18.45 -8.74 -2.49
C SER A 308 18.22 -7.44 -3.25
N ILE A 309 17.28 -7.45 -4.19
CA ILE A 309 16.88 -6.30 -5.01
C ILE A 309 15.46 -5.92 -4.63
N PRO A 310 15.28 -4.94 -3.75
CA PRO A 310 13.95 -4.43 -3.44
C PRO A 310 13.35 -3.72 -4.64
N ILE A 311 12.01 -3.79 -4.78
CA ILE A 311 11.25 -3.07 -5.81
C ILE A 311 10.11 -2.28 -5.19
N SER A 312 9.69 -1.19 -5.84
CA SER A 312 8.58 -0.37 -5.37
C SER A 312 8.01 0.54 -6.46
N SER A 313 6.72 0.89 -6.36
CA SER A 313 6.10 2.00 -7.09
C SER A 313 6.26 3.35 -6.39
N VAL A 314 6.79 3.38 -5.17
CA VAL A 314 7.03 4.60 -4.37
C VAL A 314 8.49 4.64 -3.88
N PRO A 315 9.46 4.78 -4.79
CA PRO A 315 10.88 4.62 -4.46
C PRO A 315 11.42 5.77 -3.59
N GLU A 316 10.90 6.99 -3.77
CA GLU A 316 11.47 8.20 -3.17
C GLU A 316 10.73 8.62 -1.91
N PRO A 317 11.45 8.96 -0.82
CA PRO A 317 10.83 9.50 0.38
C PRO A 317 10.36 10.94 0.14
N ALA A 318 9.18 11.28 0.68
CA ALA A 318 8.67 12.65 0.75
C ALA A 318 8.68 13.22 2.17
N GLY A 319 8.97 12.41 3.17
CA GLY A 319 9.08 12.86 4.54
C GLY A 319 9.93 11.96 5.42
N GLY A 320 10.32 12.45 6.57
CA GLY A 320 11.12 11.72 7.53
C GLY A 320 10.92 12.21 8.95
N PHE A 321 11.10 11.30 9.90
CA PHE A 321 11.00 11.56 11.33
C PHE A 321 12.16 10.89 12.05
N THR A 322 12.79 11.61 12.97
CA THR A 322 13.83 11.11 13.85
C THR A 322 13.63 11.60 15.27
N SER A 323 14.04 10.81 16.24
CA SER A 323 13.96 11.12 17.66
C SER A 323 15.22 10.69 18.41
N GLY A 324 15.33 11.07 19.68
CA GLY A 324 16.37 10.59 20.59
C GLY A 324 16.23 9.09 20.95
N ASN A 325 15.11 8.43 20.59
CA ASN A 325 14.88 7.03 20.89
C ASN A 325 15.18 6.15 19.64
N PRO A 326 16.21 5.28 19.67
CA PRO A 326 16.58 4.47 18.53
C PRO A 326 15.52 3.42 18.13
N LEU A 327 14.70 2.91 19.07
CA LEU A 327 13.64 1.97 18.77
C LEU A 327 12.52 2.65 17.96
N VAL A 328 12.18 3.89 18.30
CA VAL A 328 11.21 4.69 17.55
C VAL A 328 11.73 5.01 16.14
N ASN A 329 13.00 5.35 16.02
CA ASN A 329 13.61 5.57 14.71
C ASN A 329 13.57 4.31 13.85
N ARG A 330 13.81 3.14 14.46
CA ARG A 330 13.69 1.85 13.76
C ARG A 330 12.24 1.55 13.38
N LEU A 331 11.26 1.84 14.22
CA LEU A 331 9.84 1.70 13.90
C LEU A 331 9.44 2.50 12.66
N VAL A 332 9.89 3.76 12.57
CA VAL A 332 9.66 4.60 11.37
C VAL A 332 10.28 3.97 10.13
N GLN A 333 11.52 3.48 10.22
CA GLN A 333 12.18 2.79 9.11
C GLN A 333 11.43 1.51 8.71
N ASN A 334 10.95 0.73 9.69
CA ASN A 334 10.13 -0.47 9.42
C ASN A 334 8.86 -0.11 8.64
N THR A 335 8.21 1.02 8.98
CA THR A 335 7.02 1.50 8.28
C THR A 335 7.34 1.89 6.83
N VAL A 336 8.44 2.62 6.61
CA VAL A 336 8.92 2.96 5.25
C VAL A 336 9.17 1.71 4.41
N TRP A 337 9.82 0.69 4.99
CA TRP A 337 10.09 -0.54 4.27
C TRP A 337 8.84 -1.36 4.00
N SER A 338 7.87 -1.38 4.92
CA SER A 338 6.57 -2.03 4.68
C SER A 338 5.78 -1.33 3.57
N GLN A 339 5.77 0.00 3.54
CA GLN A 339 5.15 0.73 2.44
C GLN A 339 5.82 0.40 1.09
N ARG A 340 7.15 0.47 1.01
CA ARG A 340 7.88 0.18 -0.22
C ARG A 340 7.66 -1.24 -0.74
N ALA A 341 7.64 -2.22 0.17
CA ALA A 341 7.47 -3.63 -0.19
C ALA A 341 6.07 -3.98 -0.68
N ASN A 342 5.06 -3.25 -0.20
CA ASN A 342 3.64 -3.52 -0.48
C ASN A 342 3.04 -2.56 -1.52
N PHE A 343 3.65 -1.40 -1.78
CA PHE A 343 3.20 -0.50 -2.84
C PHE A 343 3.86 -0.90 -4.17
N VAL A 344 3.37 -2.02 -4.74
CA VAL A 344 3.80 -2.57 -6.03
C VAL A 344 2.55 -2.69 -6.91
N GLU A 345 2.32 -1.70 -7.77
CA GLU A 345 1.15 -1.49 -8.62
C GLU A 345 -0.15 -1.19 -7.85
N VAL A 346 -0.43 -1.90 -6.78
CA VAL A 346 -1.54 -1.68 -5.85
C VAL A 346 -1.02 -1.76 -4.42
N PRO A 347 -1.73 -1.21 -3.41
CA PRO A 347 -1.31 -1.31 -2.01
C PRO A 347 -1.66 -2.71 -1.46
N THR A 348 -0.82 -3.70 -1.77
CA THR A 348 -1.03 -5.08 -1.31
C THR A 348 -0.87 -5.18 0.19
N ASP A 349 -1.66 -6.04 0.84
CA ASP A 349 -1.60 -6.31 2.28
C ASP A 349 -0.24 -6.89 2.71
N CYS A 350 0.31 -7.76 1.89
CA CYS A 350 1.56 -8.48 2.15
C CYS A 350 2.30 -8.79 0.83
N PRO A 351 3.65 -9.01 0.84
CA PRO A 351 4.40 -9.27 -0.38
C PRO A 351 4.78 -10.73 -0.60
N GLN A 352 4.51 -11.69 0.34
CA GLN A 352 5.18 -12.99 0.35
C GLN A 352 4.31 -14.19 0.02
N ARG A 353 3.03 -14.20 0.48
CA ARG A 353 2.15 -15.38 0.44
C ARG A 353 1.20 -15.39 -0.75
N ASP A 354 0.36 -16.40 -0.87
CA ASP A 354 -0.72 -16.52 -1.85
C ASP A 354 -1.92 -15.62 -1.50
N GLU A 355 -1.72 -14.33 -1.42
CA GLU A 355 -2.70 -13.27 -1.16
C GLU A 355 -2.31 -12.04 -1.97
N ARG A 356 -1.49 -11.12 -1.41
CA ARG A 356 -0.95 -9.95 -2.12
C ARG A 356 -2.03 -9.18 -2.86
N LEU A 357 -3.09 -8.83 -2.14
CA LEU A 357 -4.27 -8.13 -2.67
C LEU A 357 -4.32 -6.69 -2.14
N GLY A 358 -4.89 -5.80 -2.92
CA GLY A 358 -5.10 -4.41 -2.52
C GLY A 358 -6.27 -4.27 -1.54
N TRP A 359 -6.10 -4.71 -0.29
CA TRP A 359 -7.13 -4.62 0.74
C TRP A 359 -7.49 -3.19 1.05
N THR A 360 -8.80 -2.88 0.97
CA THR A 360 -9.30 -1.51 1.14
C THR A 360 -9.18 -1.01 2.56
N GLY A 361 -9.37 -1.89 3.56
CA GLY A 361 -9.18 -1.55 4.98
C GLY A 361 -7.75 -1.13 5.30
N ASP A 362 -6.78 -1.93 4.86
CA ASP A 362 -5.34 -1.66 5.02
C ASP A 362 -4.95 -0.34 4.37
N ALA A 363 -5.34 -0.16 3.11
CA ALA A 363 -5.06 1.07 2.36
C ALA A 363 -5.66 2.30 3.05
N GLN A 364 -6.89 2.20 3.57
CA GLN A 364 -7.59 3.27 4.27
C GLN A 364 -6.86 3.72 5.53
N VAL A 365 -6.54 2.77 6.43
CA VAL A 365 -5.93 3.11 7.72
C VAL A 365 -4.52 3.65 7.58
N PHE A 366 -3.84 3.35 6.49
CA PHE A 366 -2.47 3.76 6.23
C PHE A 366 -2.34 4.97 5.28
N ALA A 367 -3.40 5.38 4.59
CA ALA A 367 -3.34 6.41 3.54
C ALA A 367 -2.64 7.70 3.97
N ALA A 368 -2.94 8.23 5.15
CA ALA A 368 -2.30 9.44 5.65
C ALA A 368 -0.81 9.22 5.93
N THR A 369 -0.44 8.12 6.58
CA THR A 369 0.97 7.73 6.76
C THR A 369 1.70 7.58 5.42
N ALA A 370 1.05 6.96 4.44
CA ALA A 370 1.62 6.81 3.10
C ALA A 370 1.98 8.18 2.47
N CYS A 371 1.08 9.17 2.61
CA CYS A 371 1.31 10.52 2.11
C CYS A 371 2.42 11.27 2.87
N TRP A 372 2.58 11.00 4.17
CA TRP A 372 3.69 11.56 4.94
C TRP A 372 5.05 11.00 4.53
N LEU A 373 5.13 9.70 4.25
CA LEU A 373 6.40 9.01 4.02
C LEU A 373 6.88 9.10 2.56
N SER A 374 5.97 9.14 1.59
CA SER A 374 6.29 9.24 0.16
C SER A 374 5.20 9.99 -0.61
N ASP A 375 5.53 10.51 -1.81
CA ASP A 375 4.50 11.04 -2.70
C ASP A 375 3.63 9.90 -3.24
N SER A 376 2.54 9.64 -2.52
CA SER A 376 1.59 8.56 -2.82
C SER A 376 0.38 9.03 -3.63
N ARG A 377 0.34 10.29 -4.09
CA ARG A 377 -0.81 10.90 -4.75
C ARG A 377 -1.27 10.10 -5.98
N SER A 378 -0.39 9.93 -6.96
CA SER A 378 -0.72 9.24 -8.21
C SER A 378 -1.04 7.76 -7.96
N PHE A 379 -0.31 7.11 -7.06
CA PHE A 379 -0.48 5.72 -6.70
C PHE A 379 -1.87 5.46 -6.08
N LEU A 380 -2.28 6.25 -5.08
CA LEU A 380 -3.59 6.12 -4.44
C LEU A 380 -4.74 6.55 -5.36
N ARG A 381 -4.55 7.55 -6.24
CA ARG A 381 -5.57 7.89 -7.26
C ARG A 381 -5.81 6.75 -8.24
N LYS A 382 -4.73 6.12 -8.73
CA LYS A 382 -4.83 4.93 -9.60
C LYS A 382 -5.60 3.81 -8.89
N TYR A 383 -5.25 3.54 -7.63
CA TYR A 383 -5.93 2.54 -6.82
C TYR A 383 -7.43 2.86 -6.61
N LEU A 384 -7.79 4.12 -6.32
CA LEU A 384 -9.18 4.53 -6.19
C LEU A 384 -9.98 4.28 -7.48
N ARG A 385 -9.37 4.43 -8.66
CA ARG A 385 -10.02 4.11 -9.94
C ARG A 385 -10.32 2.61 -10.07
N ASP A 386 -9.43 1.74 -9.56
CA ASP A 386 -9.70 0.32 -9.49
C ASP A 386 -10.86 0.03 -8.52
N VAL A 387 -10.87 0.65 -7.33
CA VAL A 387 -11.96 0.53 -6.35
C VAL A 387 -13.30 0.97 -6.93
N MET A 388 -13.34 2.10 -7.67
CA MET A 388 -14.56 2.56 -8.35
C MET A 388 -15.05 1.58 -9.43
N ALA A 389 -14.11 1.00 -10.19
CA ALA A 389 -14.44 0.02 -11.23
C ALA A 389 -14.97 -1.30 -10.63
N ASP A 390 -14.52 -1.67 -9.44
CA ASP A 390 -14.96 -2.88 -8.73
C ASP A 390 -16.24 -2.68 -7.91
N GLN A 391 -16.68 -1.44 -7.69
CA GLN A 391 -17.87 -1.16 -6.90
C GLN A 391 -19.11 -1.83 -7.49
N ARG A 392 -19.85 -2.56 -6.64
CA ARG A 392 -21.05 -3.29 -7.06
C ARG A 392 -22.20 -2.34 -7.46
N GLU A 393 -23.16 -2.86 -8.22
CA GLU A 393 -24.34 -2.08 -8.68
C GLU A 393 -25.16 -1.53 -7.50
N ASP A 394 -25.24 -2.26 -6.39
CA ASP A 394 -25.93 -1.83 -5.17
C ASP A 394 -25.14 -0.82 -4.33
N GLY A 395 -23.96 -0.42 -4.75
CA GLY A 395 -23.07 0.52 -4.08
C GLY A 395 -22.04 -0.09 -3.15
N ALA A 396 -22.08 -1.42 -2.92
CA ALA A 396 -21.09 -2.09 -2.09
C ALA A 396 -19.68 -1.98 -2.68
N VAL A 397 -18.71 -1.54 -1.87
CA VAL A 397 -17.29 -1.48 -2.22
C VAL A 397 -16.63 -2.82 -1.92
N SER A 398 -15.79 -3.29 -2.82
CA SER A 398 -15.04 -4.54 -2.66
C SER A 398 -14.08 -4.50 -1.48
N HIS A 399 -13.83 -5.65 -0.84
CA HIS A 399 -12.90 -5.73 0.29
C HIS A 399 -11.44 -5.52 -0.13
N PHE A 400 -11.12 -5.81 -1.39
CA PHE A 400 -9.83 -5.56 -2.03
C PHE A 400 -10.04 -5.20 -3.51
N SER A 401 -9.06 -4.52 -4.11
CA SER A 401 -9.13 -4.07 -5.51
C SER A 401 -7.72 -4.11 -6.14
N PRO A 402 -7.58 -4.55 -7.40
CA PRO A 402 -8.59 -5.13 -8.29
C PRO A 402 -9.21 -6.40 -7.72
N ASP A 403 -10.52 -6.58 -7.92
CA ASP A 403 -11.31 -7.67 -7.34
C ASP A 403 -11.54 -8.83 -8.33
N PRO A 404 -10.78 -9.93 -8.20
CA PRO A 404 -10.95 -11.10 -9.07
C PRO A 404 -12.29 -11.81 -8.85
N THR A 405 -12.93 -11.64 -7.68
CA THR A 405 -14.16 -12.35 -7.34
C THR A 405 -15.39 -11.80 -8.06
N ARG A 406 -15.32 -10.54 -8.52
CA ARG A 406 -16.39 -9.90 -9.29
C ARG A 406 -16.78 -10.68 -10.55
N LEU A 407 -15.79 -11.31 -11.19
CA LEU A 407 -15.98 -12.12 -12.41
C LEU A 407 -16.57 -13.51 -12.10
N HIS A 408 -16.58 -13.92 -10.83
CA HIS A 408 -17.02 -15.23 -10.39
C HIS A 408 -18.03 -15.14 -9.23
N PRO A 409 -19.12 -14.35 -9.36
CA PRO A 409 -20.02 -14.02 -8.24
C PRO A 409 -20.75 -15.23 -7.65
N THR A 410 -20.94 -16.28 -8.43
CA THR A 410 -21.58 -17.53 -7.94
C THR A 410 -20.68 -18.33 -7.01
N ASN A 411 -19.38 -18.28 -7.22
CA ASN A 411 -18.39 -19.01 -6.40
C ASN A 411 -17.95 -18.19 -5.18
N PHE A 412 -18.01 -16.86 -5.29
CA PHE A 412 -17.54 -15.93 -4.28
C PHE A 412 -18.59 -14.84 -3.98
N PRO A 413 -19.75 -15.22 -3.41
CA PRO A 413 -20.73 -14.23 -2.97
C PRO A 413 -20.18 -13.44 -1.78
N GLY A 414 -20.29 -12.11 -1.80
CA GLY A 414 -20.11 -11.29 -0.62
C GLY A 414 -18.70 -10.85 -0.26
N TYR A 415 -17.79 -10.76 -1.25
CA TYR A 415 -16.49 -10.10 -1.06
C TYR A 415 -16.58 -8.58 -1.21
N ALA A 416 -17.68 -7.98 -0.77
CA ALA A 416 -17.91 -6.54 -0.81
C ALA A 416 -18.86 -6.10 0.33
N GLY A 417 -18.80 -4.81 0.69
CA GLY A 417 -19.76 -4.17 1.58
C GLY A 417 -19.42 -4.19 3.07
N SER A 418 -18.15 -4.45 3.43
CA SER A 418 -17.69 -4.35 4.82
C SER A 418 -17.43 -2.90 5.21
N THR A 419 -18.12 -2.42 6.25
CA THR A 419 -17.76 -1.16 6.91
C THR A 419 -16.41 -1.28 7.59
N GLY A 420 -15.62 -0.18 7.62
CA GLY A 420 -14.22 -0.19 8.03
C GLY A 420 -13.26 -0.55 6.87
N TRP A 421 -13.78 -1.10 5.77
CA TRP A 421 -13.04 -1.42 4.53
C TRP A 421 -13.53 -0.59 3.35
N GLY A 422 -14.81 -0.72 3.00
CA GLY A 422 -15.40 0.02 1.88
C GLY A 422 -15.39 1.53 2.04
N ASP A 423 -15.26 2.03 3.27
CA ASP A 423 -15.11 3.44 3.60
C ASP A 423 -13.84 4.06 2.98
N ALA A 424 -12.91 3.23 2.51
CA ALA A 424 -11.72 3.65 1.75
C ALA A 424 -12.06 4.60 0.59
N ILE A 425 -13.23 4.39 -0.07
CA ILE A 425 -13.68 5.25 -1.18
C ILE A 425 -14.00 6.68 -0.73
N VAL A 426 -14.24 6.91 0.55
CA VAL A 426 -14.50 8.24 1.15
C VAL A 426 -13.25 8.79 1.84
N VAL A 427 -12.57 7.93 2.61
CA VAL A 427 -11.44 8.34 3.45
C VAL A 427 -10.20 8.68 2.63
N ILE A 428 -9.82 7.82 1.68
CA ILE A 428 -8.59 8.04 0.88
C ILE A 428 -8.66 9.33 0.04
N PRO A 429 -9.76 9.64 -0.68
CA PRO A 429 -9.87 10.92 -1.38
C PRO A 429 -9.78 12.13 -0.46
N TRP A 430 -10.35 12.06 0.75
CA TRP A 430 -10.22 13.14 1.73
C TRP A 430 -8.77 13.34 2.18
N VAL A 431 -8.03 12.25 2.41
CA VAL A 431 -6.59 12.31 2.71
C VAL A 431 -5.82 12.96 1.56
N LEU A 432 -6.08 12.57 0.32
CA LEU A 432 -5.42 13.16 -0.86
C LEU A 432 -5.74 14.65 -1.01
N TYR A 433 -6.98 15.04 -0.72
CA TYR A 433 -7.37 16.45 -0.72
C TYR A 433 -6.62 17.24 0.35
N THR A 434 -6.57 16.76 1.58
CA THR A 434 -5.90 17.48 2.67
C THR A 434 -4.39 17.58 2.48
N HIS A 435 -3.73 16.51 2.04
CA HIS A 435 -2.27 16.48 1.86
C HIS A 435 -1.78 17.18 0.58
N TYR A 436 -2.54 17.09 -0.51
CA TYR A 436 -2.07 17.59 -1.82
C TYR A 436 -2.92 18.71 -2.40
N GLY A 437 -4.00 19.13 -1.74
CA GLY A 437 -4.96 20.07 -2.28
C GLY A 437 -5.73 19.51 -3.51
N ASP A 438 -5.77 18.19 -3.66
CA ASP A 438 -6.35 17.53 -4.83
C ASP A 438 -7.89 17.53 -4.79
N ARG A 439 -8.48 18.67 -5.09
CA ARG A 439 -9.95 18.80 -5.19
C ARG A 439 -10.54 17.94 -6.31
N ALA A 440 -9.74 17.64 -7.35
CA ALA A 440 -10.23 16.88 -8.50
C ALA A 440 -10.54 15.42 -8.11
N VAL A 441 -9.77 14.79 -7.19
CA VAL A 441 -10.06 13.44 -6.72
C VAL A 441 -11.39 13.35 -5.97
N LEU A 442 -11.78 14.40 -5.23
CA LEU A 442 -13.08 14.45 -4.56
C LEU A 442 -14.23 14.41 -5.57
N SER A 443 -14.12 15.23 -6.62
CA SER A 443 -15.12 15.26 -7.71
C SER A 443 -15.16 13.95 -8.49
N GLU A 444 -13.99 13.34 -8.75
CA GLU A 444 -13.86 12.07 -9.48
C GLU A 444 -14.54 10.91 -8.73
N CYS A 445 -14.42 10.87 -7.40
CA CYS A 445 -14.94 9.79 -6.57
C CYS A 445 -16.37 10.05 -6.04
N LEU A 446 -16.96 11.22 -6.24
CA LEU A 446 -18.19 11.65 -5.56
C LEU A 446 -19.35 10.67 -5.73
N ASP A 447 -19.65 10.23 -6.96
CA ASP A 447 -20.73 9.28 -7.22
C ASP A 447 -20.53 7.96 -6.46
N SER A 448 -19.32 7.44 -6.46
CA SER A 448 -18.98 6.22 -5.74
C SER A 448 -19.07 6.38 -4.22
N MET A 449 -18.71 7.53 -3.68
CA MET A 449 -18.87 7.86 -2.26
C MET A 449 -20.34 7.88 -1.86
N VAL A 450 -21.18 8.53 -2.67
CA VAL A 450 -22.63 8.61 -2.44
C VAL A 450 -23.24 7.21 -2.46
N ARG A 451 -22.92 6.41 -3.48
CA ARG A 451 -23.40 5.02 -3.59
C ARG A 451 -22.97 4.15 -2.41
N TRP A 452 -21.73 4.35 -1.90
CA TRP A 452 -21.27 3.64 -0.71
C TRP A 452 -22.05 4.02 0.54
N VAL A 453 -22.22 5.30 0.83
CA VAL A 453 -22.96 5.76 2.00
C VAL A 453 -24.45 5.35 1.91
N ASP A 454 -25.05 5.40 0.73
CA ASP A 454 -26.43 4.92 0.48
C ASP A 454 -26.52 3.39 0.65
N PHE A 455 -25.51 2.62 0.23
CA PHE A 455 -25.45 1.19 0.48
C PHE A 455 -25.48 0.90 1.98
N VAL A 456 -24.57 1.52 2.76
CA VAL A 456 -24.50 1.32 4.22
C VAL A 456 -25.83 1.71 4.87
N TRP A 457 -26.42 2.83 4.49
CA TRP A 457 -27.74 3.26 4.95
C TRP A 457 -28.82 2.22 4.63
N SER A 458 -28.78 1.59 3.46
CA SER A 458 -29.76 0.60 3.01
C SER A 458 -29.73 -0.73 3.77
N ILE A 459 -28.59 -1.07 4.37
CA ILE A 459 -28.42 -2.29 5.16
C ILE A 459 -28.54 -2.03 6.66
N SER A 460 -28.70 -0.77 7.07
CA SER A 460 -28.85 -0.36 8.47
C SER A 460 -30.29 -0.54 8.97
N ASP A 461 -30.44 -0.73 10.27
CA ASP A 461 -31.72 -0.67 10.99
C ASP A 461 -31.88 0.79 11.50
N GLY A 462 -32.52 1.63 10.70
CA GLY A 462 -32.43 3.07 10.91
C GLY A 462 -30.98 3.56 10.79
N PRO A 463 -30.47 4.38 11.73
CA PRO A 463 -29.09 4.85 11.71
C PRO A 463 -28.04 3.83 12.21
N ILE A 464 -28.46 2.72 12.84
CA ILE A 464 -27.56 1.71 13.43
C ILE A 464 -27.31 0.58 12.42
N VAL A 465 -26.06 0.28 12.15
CA VAL A 465 -25.68 -0.87 11.31
C VAL A 465 -25.70 -2.14 12.14
N ARG A 466 -26.36 -3.19 11.64
CA ARG A 466 -26.39 -4.50 12.28
C ARG A 466 -25.82 -5.56 11.34
N PRO A 467 -24.49 -5.72 11.30
CA PRO A 467 -23.84 -6.62 10.35
C PRO A 467 -24.21 -8.08 10.64
N PRO A 468 -24.34 -8.91 9.59
CA PRO A 468 -24.46 -10.34 9.77
C PRO A 468 -23.11 -10.93 10.23
N SER A 469 -23.14 -11.91 11.12
CA SER A 469 -21.94 -12.59 11.63
C SER A 469 -21.28 -13.54 10.62
N ARG A 470 -21.96 -13.82 9.49
CA ARG A 470 -21.49 -14.79 8.50
C ARG A 470 -20.61 -14.10 7.46
N TRP A 471 -19.37 -14.56 7.31
CA TRP A 471 -18.50 -14.20 6.18
C TRP A 471 -19.22 -14.35 4.84
N GLY A 472 -19.07 -13.37 3.98
CA GLY A 472 -19.69 -13.36 2.66
C GLY A 472 -21.17 -12.99 2.63
N ALA A 473 -21.81 -12.68 3.78
CA ALA A 473 -23.13 -12.10 3.80
C ALA A 473 -23.09 -10.60 3.48
N ARG A 474 -24.13 -10.10 2.80
CA ARG A 474 -24.24 -8.66 2.47
C ARG A 474 -24.20 -7.81 3.74
N GLY A 475 -23.25 -6.87 3.79
CA GLY A 475 -23.04 -6.00 4.95
C GLY A 475 -22.25 -6.64 6.10
N PHE A 476 -21.57 -7.78 5.87
CA PHE A 476 -20.60 -8.33 6.83
C PHE A 476 -19.52 -7.29 7.16
N THR A 477 -19.05 -7.27 8.41
CA THR A 477 -17.89 -6.46 8.82
C THR A 477 -16.78 -7.30 9.43
N PHE A 478 -15.52 -6.88 9.25
CA PHE A 478 -14.37 -7.47 9.93
C PHE A 478 -14.22 -6.98 11.38
N GLY A 479 -15.02 -5.98 11.79
CA GLY A 479 -14.85 -5.31 13.08
C GLY A 479 -13.47 -4.64 13.18
N ASP A 480 -12.87 -4.66 14.37
CA ASP A 480 -11.48 -4.21 14.54
C ASP A 480 -10.53 -5.40 14.34
N TRP A 481 -10.22 -5.68 13.08
CA TRP A 481 -9.47 -6.86 12.64
C TRP A 481 -8.13 -6.99 13.37
N LEU A 482 -7.80 -8.20 13.82
CA LEU A 482 -6.61 -8.54 14.59
C LEU A 482 -6.43 -7.76 15.90
N GLN A 483 -7.53 -7.32 16.50
CA GLN A 483 -7.53 -6.80 17.87
C GLN A 483 -6.97 -7.86 18.82
N PRO A 484 -5.99 -7.54 19.70
CA PRO A 484 -5.42 -8.53 20.61
C PRO A 484 -6.47 -8.96 21.64
N VAL A 485 -6.64 -10.27 21.81
CA VAL A 485 -7.58 -10.86 22.78
C VAL A 485 -6.81 -11.88 23.60
N GLY A 486 -6.98 -11.88 24.89
CA GLY A 486 -6.21 -12.58 25.94
C GLY A 486 -5.68 -13.99 25.70
N ASP A 487 -6.35 -14.89 24.95
CA ASP A 487 -5.77 -16.11 24.39
C ASP A 487 -5.75 -15.97 22.85
N ASN A 488 -4.63 -15.50 22.33
CA ASN A 488 -4.45 -15.01 20.96
C ASN A 488 -4.60 -16.07 19.84
N ARG A 489 -5.14 -17.24 20.14
CA ARG A 489 -5.29 -18.32 19.17
C ARG A 489 -6.47 -18.17 18.23
N LYS A 490 -7.38 -17.21 18.49
CA LYS A 490 -8.50 -16.87 17.60
C LYS A 490 -8.80 -15.38 17.71
N PRO A 491 -8.31 -14.56 16.78
CA PRO A 491 -8.58 -13.13 16.79
C PRO A 491 -10.09 -12.90 16.64
N ARG A 492 -10.72 -12.41 17.69
CA ARG A 492 -12.09 -11.89 17.66
C ARG A 492 -12.03 -10.48 18.22
N PRO A 493 -12.59 -9.49 17.51
CA PRO A 493 -12.65 -8.14 18.04
C PRO A 493 -13.42 -8.12 19.36
N THR A 494 -12.97 -7.30 20.31
CA THR A 494 -13.68 -7.03 21.57
C THR A 494 -14.75 -5.97 21.38
N ILE A 495 -14.56 -5.08 20.38
CA ILE A 495 -15.63 -4.21 19.91
C ILE A 495 -16.70 -5.04 19.20
N ALA A 496 -17.97 -4.80 19.48
CA ALA A 496 -19.02 -5.49 18.75
C ALA A 496 -19.12 -4.97 17.31
N ASP A 497 -19.48 -5.86 16.41
CA ASP A 497 -19.58 -5.60 14.97
C ASP A 497 -20.52 -4.45 14.65
N ASP A 498 -21.64 -4.31 15.35
CA ASP A 498 -22.62 -3.23 15.17
C ASP A 498 -22.07 -1.86 15.62
N CYS A 499 -21.31 -1.83 16.72
CA CYS A 499 -20.63 -0.62 17.17
C CYS A 499 -19.57 -0.16 16.16
N ALA A 500 -18.67 -1.07 15.75
CA ALA A 500 -17.64 -0.78 14.75
C ALA A 500 -18.24 -0.29 13.43
N ALA A 501 -19.26 -0.99 12.94
CA ALA A 501 -19.94 -0.66 11.69
C ALA A 501 -20.66 0.68 11.77
N THR A 502 -21.33 1.00 12.90
CA THR A 502 -22.02 2.28 13.09
C THR A 502 -21.04 3.46 13.20
N LEU A 503 -19.88 3.25 13.85
CA LEU A 503 -18.81 4.26 13.87
C LEU A 503 -18.34 4.62 12.46
N TYR A 504 -18.07 3.63 11.61
CA TYR A 504 -17.65 3.90 10.23
C TYR A 504 -18.77 4.45 9.35
N HIS A 505 -20.03 4.04 9.59
CA HIS A 505 -21.21 4.67 8.97
C HIS A 505 -21.24 6.18 9.26
N PHE A 506 -21.00 6.56 10.54
CA PHE A 506 -20.89 7.97 10.90
C PHE A 506 -19.72 8.66 10.20
N ILE A 507 -18.53 8.06 10.25
CA ILE A 507 -17.29 8.64 9.70
C ILE A 507 -17.45 8.94 8.21
N SER A 508 -17.91 7.97 7.41
CA SER A 508 -18.13 8.16 5.97
C SER A 508 -19.21 9.19 5.67
N THR A 509 -20.31 9.20 6.44
CA THR A 509 -21.39 10.16 6.25
C THR A 509 -20.94 11.58 6.58
N ASP A 510 -20.21 11.78 7.69
CA ASP A 510 -19.70 13.11 8.10
C ASP A 510 -18.61 13.63 7.13
N LEU A 511 -17.72 12.74 6.69
CA LEU A 511 -16.71 13.09 5.67
C LEU A 511 -17.38 13.46 4.34
N LEU A 512 -18.39 12.72 3.89
CA LEU A 512 -19.11 13.04 2.67
C LEU A 512 -19.82 14.38 2.75
N ALA A 513 -20.36 14.77 3.93
CA ALA A 513 -20.89 16.12 4.15
C ALA A 513 -19.81 17.20 3.97
N LYS A 514 -18.61 16.99 4.51
CA LYS A 514 -17.47 17.90 4.34
C LYS A 514 -17.01 17.98 2.88
N ILE A 515 -16.96 16.85 2.20
CA ILE A 515 -16.59 16.76 0.77
C ILE A 515 -17.62 17.51 -0.07
N ALA A 516 -18.92 17.31 0.19
CA ALA A 516 -20.00 18.03 -0.50
C ALA A 516 -19.86 19.55 -0.33
N ALA A 517 -19.55 20.03 0.89
CA ALA A 517 -19.28 21.45 1.15
C ALA A 517 -18.08 21.97 0.33
N VAL A 518 -16.98 21.23 0.27
CA VAL A 518 -15.80 21.59 -0.54
C VAL A 518 -16.15 21.67 -2.01
N LEU A 519 -17.02 20.77 -2.51
CA LEU A 519 -17.42 20.73 -3.92
C LEU A 519 -18.55 21.73 -4.28
N GLY A 520 -19.23 22.29 -3.28
CA GLY A 520 -20.38 23.20 -3.47
C GLY A 520 -21.69 22.46 -3.78
N GLU A 521 -21.81 21.21 -3.31
CA GLU A 521 -22.99 20.36 -3.47
C GLU A 521 -23.96 20.55 -2.29
N ASP A 522 -24.57 21.74 -2.17
CA ASP A 522 -25.34 22.20 -1.00
C ASP A 522 -26.43 21.20 -0.55
N ALA A 523 -27.17 20.61 -1.53
CA ALA A 523 -28.24 19.67 -1.22
C ALA A 523 -27.71 18.35 -0.62
N LEU A 524 -26.56 17.87 -1.13
CA LEU A 524 -25.90 16.68 -0.61
C LEU A 524 -25.31 16.96 0.78
N GLU A 525 -24.67 18.10 0.95
CA GLU A 525 -24.13 18.56 2.24
C GLU A 525 -25.23 18.54 3.32
N ALA A 526 -26.39 19.17 3.03
CA ALA A 526 -27.50 19.25 3.97
C ALA A 526 -28.04 17.85 4.34
N GLU A 527 -28.21 16.96 3.37
CA GLU A 527 -28.68 15.60 3.60
C GLU A 527 -27.66 14.77 4.42
N MET A 528 -26.37 14.84 4.09
CA MET A 528 -25.35 14.10 4.82
C MET A 528 -25.17 14.62 6.25
N LYS A 529 -25.26 15.93 6.47
CA LYS A 529 -25.30 16.51 7.82
C LYS A 529 -26.49 16.02 8.64
N ARG A 530 -27.67 15.94 8.01
CA ARG A 530 -28.86 15.40 8.67
C ARG A 530 -28.66 13.94 9.08
N ARG A 531 -28.20 13.08 8.14
CA ARG A 531 -27.93 11.66 8.41
C ARG A 531 -26.86 11.49 9.50
N ALA A 532 -25.73 12.22 9.43
CA ALA A 532 -24.70 12.18 10.45
C ALA A 532 -25.24 12.58 11.83
N GLY A 533 -26.13 13.56 11.90
CA GLY A 533 -26.82 13.94 13.14
C GLY A 533 -27.70 12.80 13.71
N GLU A 534 -28.43 12.10 12.84
CA GLU A 534 -29.27 10.96 13.23
C GLU A 534 -28.41 9.79 13.73
N ILE A 535 -27.29 9.47 13.02
CA ILE A 535 -26.37 8.41 13.44
C ILE A 535 -25.74 8.77 14.79
N ARG A 536 -25.28 10.01 14.99
CA ARG A 536 -24.70 10.47 16.26
C ARG A 536 -25.69 10.31 17.43
N GLN A 537 -26.95 10.71 17.23
CA GLN A 537 -27.97 10.56 18.27
C GLN A 537 -28.28 9.09 18.57
N ALA A 538 -28.41 8.26 17.52
CA ALA A 538 -28.65 6.84 17.70
C ALA A 538 -27.47 6.12 18.35
N PHE A 539 -26.23 6.47 17.98
CA PHE A 539 -25.03 5.95 18.62
C PHE A 539 -25.02 6.25 20.12
N ALA A 540 -25.31 7.49 20.51
CA ALA A 540 -25.38 7.87 21.90
C ALA A 540 -26.43 7.08 22.68
N ASN A 541 -27.60 6.88 22.10
CA ASN A 541 -28.70 6.14 22.72
C ASN A 541 -28.42 4.62 22.86
N GLU A 542 -27.76 4.03 21.85
CA GLU A 542 -27.54 2.57 21.79
C GLU A 542 -26.26 2.15 22.54
N PHE A 543 -25.16 2.92 22.39
CA PHE A 543 -23.83 2.48 22.82
C PHE A 543 -23.29 3.22 24.03
N ILE A 544 -23.96 4.27 24.54
CA ILE A 544 -23.52 4.99 25.73
C ILE A 544 -24.50 4.76 26.87
N THR A 545 -23.99 4.20 27.96
CA THR A 545 -24.80 3.98 29.17
C THR A 545 -25.10 5.31 29.87
N PRO A 546 -26.15 5.41 30.73
CA PRO A 546 -26.43 6.61 31.52
C PRO A 546 -25.26 7.08 32.39
N ALA A 547 -24.32 6.20 32.72
CA ALA A 547 -23.08 6.52 33.44
C ALA A 547 -21.94 7.00 32.55
N GLY A 548 -22.18 7.22 31.24
CA GLY A 548 -21.18 7.71 30.30
C GLY A 548 -20.16 6.64 29.86
N ARG A 549 -20.43 5.34 30.13
CA ARG A 549 -19.57 4.25 29.70
C ARG A 549 -20.03 3.72 28.33
N LEU A 550 -19.10 3.47 27.40
CA LEU A 550 -19.42 2.76 26.18
C LEU A 550 -19.76 1.29 26.47
N ALA A 551 -20.72 0.74 25.74
CA ALA A 551 -21.28 -0.58 26.00
C ALA A 551 -20.22 -1.70 26.02
N HIS A 552 -19.23 -1.62 25.11
CA HIS A 552 -18.17 -2.62 24.99
C HIS A 552 -16.92 -2.33 25.80
N ASN A 553 -16.78 -1.09 26.29
CA ASN A 553 -15.72 -0.65 27.23
C ASN A 553 -14.30 -1.05 26.78
N ASP A 554 -14.01 -0.88 25.49
CA ASP A 554 -12.74 -1.22 24.82
C ASP A 554 -12.03 0.03 24.25
N GLN A 555 -10.72 -0.08 23.96
CA GLN A 555 -9.91 1.03 23.47
C GLN A 555 -10.40 1.58 22.14
N THR A 556 -10.81 0.71 21.20
CA THR A 556 -11.23 1.10 19.85
C THR A 556 -12.50 1.93 19.86
N SER A 557 -13.53 1.49 20.62
CA SER A 557 -14.80 2.20 20.73
C SER A 557 -14.60 3.62 21.25
N TYR A 558 -13.82 3.77 22.35
CA TYR A 558 -13.54 5.11 22.92
C TYR A 558 -12.70 5.95 21.96
N ALA A 559 -11.64 5.39 21.39
CA ALA A 559 -10.73 6.14 20.51
C ALA A 559 -11.47 6.73 19.31
N LEU A 560 -12.23 5.92 18.58
CA LEU A 560 -13.02 6.37 17.44
C LEU A 560 -14.12 7.35 17.85
N ALA A 561 -14.86 7.06 18.92
CA ALA A 561 -15.95 7.94 19.39
C ALA A 561 -15.43 9.33 19.81
N PHE A 562 -14.28 9.42 20.50
CA PHE A 562 -13.69 10.69 20.88
C PHE A 562 -13.04 11.42 19.70
N LEU A 563 -12.38 10.70 18.80
CA LEU A 563 -11.71 11.30 17.65
C LEU A 563 -12.73 12.01 16.74
N HIS A 564 -13.93 11.42 16.62
CA HIS A 564 -15.00 11.90 15.74
C HIS A 564 -16.16 12.63 16.48
N ASP A 565 -15.96 13.03 17.73
CA ASP A 565 -16.91 13.83 18.53
C ASP A 565 -18.31 13.20 18.65
N LEU A 566 -18.37 11.88 18.85
CA LEU A 566 -19.62 11.12 19.04
C LEU A 566 -20.07 11.06 20.51
N ILE A 567 -19.22 11.47 21.45
CA ILE A 567 -19.55 11.50 22.88
C ILE A 567 -20.32 12.78 23.20
N PRO A 568 -21.58 12.70 23.69
CA PRO A 568 -22.32 13.90 24.13
C PRO A 568 -21.62 14.62 25.28
N VAL A 569 -21.78 15.95 25.33
CA VAL A 569 -21.12 16.83 26.33
C VAL A 569 -21.42 16.38 27.74
N GLU A 570 -22.64 15.97 28.04
CA GLU A 570 -23.09 15.50 29.35
C GLU A 570 -22.40 14.19 29.79
N HIS A 571 -21.87 13.41 28.87
CA HIS A 571 -21.14 12.18 29.15
C HIS A 571 -19.62 12.33 29.03
N ASP A 572 -19.10 13.46 28.49
CA ASP A 572 -17.68 13.66 28.15
C ASP A 572 -16.75 13.35 29.32
N GLN A 573 -17.01 13.91 30.49
CA GLN A 573 -16.12 13.72 31.65
C GLN A 573 -16.09 12.26 32.12
N ALA A 574 -17.24 11.61 32.19
CA ALA A 574 -17.34 10.22 32.63
C ALA A 574 -16.70 9.27 31.58
N ALA A 575 -16.98 9.49 30.31
CA ALA A 575 -16.38 8.69 29.21
C ALA A 575 -14.84 8.83 29.19
N ARG A 576 -14.28 10.02 29.42
CA ARG A 576 -12.83 10.24 29.58
C ARG A 576 -12.25 9.43 30.73
N GLN A 577 -12.93 9.36 31.86
CA GLN A 577 -12.49 8.57 33.01
C GLN A 577 -12.51 7.08 32.69
N HIS A 578 -13.55 6.58 32.02
CA HIS A 578 -13.65 5.20 31.59
C HIS A 578 -12.56 4.86 30.57
N PHE A 579 -12.34 5.70 29.55
CA PHE A 579 -11.28 5.50 28.56
C PHE A 579 -9.90 5.42 29.22
N ARG A 580 -9.60 6.38 30.14
CA ARG A 580 -8.38 6.35 30.93
C ARG A 580 -8.23 5.04 31.70
N GLN A 581 -9.30 4.54 32.32
CA GLN A 581 -9.27 3.31 33.11
C GLN A 581 -9.03 2.10 32.23
N VAL A 582 -9.66 2.02 31.05
CA VAL A 582 -9.42 0.93 30.06
C VAL A 582 -7.96 0.84 29.64
N ILE A 583 -7.28 1.97 29.47
CA ILE A 583 -5.84 2.01 29.16
C ILE A 583 -5.00 1.51 30.33
N ILE A 584 -5.34 1.95 31.56
CA ILE A 584 -4.64 1.54 32.77
C ILE A 584 -4.84 0.05 33.07
N ASP A 585 -6.08 -0.45 32.95
CA ASP A 585 -6.42 -1.86 33.18
C ASP A 585 -5.73 -2.79 32.17
N ALA A 586 -5.44 -2.29 30.97
CA ALA A 586 -4.63 -2.99 29.96
C ALA A 586 -3.12 -2.92 30.22
N ASP A 587 -2.67 -2.38 31.36
CA ASP A 587 -1.25 -2.16 31.65
C ASP A 587 -0.55 -1.35 30.55
N TYR A 588 -1.25 -0.35 30.02
CA TYR A 588 -0.81 0.51 28.91
C TYR A 588 -0.49 -0.25 27.61
N LYS A 589 -0.97 -1.48 27.46
CA LYS A 589 -0.81 -2.29 26.25
C LYS A 589 -1.88 -1.92 25.23
N ILE A 590 -1.52 -2.10 23.96
CA ILE A 590 -2.44 -1.86 22.84
C ILE A 590 -3.57 -2.88 22.87
N GLY A 591 -4.81 -2.40 22.83
CA GLY A 591 -6.03 -3.20 22.75
C GLY A 591 -6.77 -3.02 21.42
N THR A 592 -6.12 -2.45 20.40
CA THR A 592 -6.75 -2.14 19.11
C THR A 592 -6.24 -3.03 18.00
N GLY A 593 -7.08 -3.25 16.99
CA GLY A 593 -6.77 -3.86 15.72
C GLY A 593 -6.54 -2.82 14.61
N PHE A 594 -6.89 -3.16 13.36
CA PHE A 594 -6.59 -2.30 12.21
C PHE A 594 -7.31 -0.96 12.24
N ILE A 595 -8.62 -0.94 12.55
CA ILE A 595 -9.40 0.30 12.53
C ILE A 595 -9.22 1.17 13.77
N GLY A 596 -8.91 0.57 14.92
CA GLY A 596 -8.72 1.31 16.18
C GLY A 596 -7.33 1.89 16.33
N THR A 597 -6.31 1.26 15.78
CA THR A 597 -4.90 1.65 15.95
C THR A 597 -4.59 3.07 15.46
N PRO A 598 -5.03 3.51 14.26
CA PRO A 598 -4.78 4.90 13.82
C PRO A 598 -5.52 5.95 14.66
N ALA A 599 -6.57 5.55 15.39
CA ALA A 599 -7.36 6.48 16.23
C ALA A 599 -6.85 6.60 17.66
N LEU A 600 -6.19 5.57 18.21
CA LEU A 600 -5.89 5.47 19.65
C LEU A 600 -5.04 6.63 20.17
N LEU A 601 -3.84 6.81 19.63
CA LEU A 601 -2.92 7.85 20.08
C LEU A 601 -3.40 9.27 19.73
N PRO A 602 -3.96 9.54 18.53
CA PRO A 602 -4.59 10.82 18.23
C PRO A 602 -5.73 11.17 19.20
N ALA A 603 -6.59 10.22 19.57
CA ALA A 603 -7.67 10.45 20.53
C ALA A 603 -7.12 10.80 21.92
N LEU A 604 -6.14 10.05 22.45
CA LEU A 604 -5.48 10.36 23.72
C LEU A 604 -4.86 11.75 23.70
N THR A 605 -4.17 12.10 22.62
CA THR A 605 -3.56 13.43 22.43
C THR A 605 -4.61 14.54 22.34
N LYS A 606 -5.71 14.34 21.60
CA LYS A 606 -6.85 15.27 21.51
C LYS A 606 -7.45 15.55 22.89
N LEU A 607 -7.52 14.53 23.74
CA LEU A 607 -8.05 14.62 25.10
C LEU A 607 -7.07 15.22 26.12
N GLY A 608 -5.81 15.46 25.75
CA GLY A 608 -4.75 15.92 26.64
C GLY A 608 -4.27 14.83 27.61
N MET A 609 -4.41 13.55 27.24
CA MET A 609 -3.92 12.39 27.97
C MET A 609 -2.55 11.96 27.44
N ASP A 610 -1.64 12.91 27.28
CA ASP A 610 -0.33 12.72 26.66
C ASP A 610 0.53 11.72 27.44
N ASP A 611 0.36 11.64 28.77
CA ASP A 611 0.98 10.66 29.66
C ASP A 611 0.59 9.21 29.31
N LEU A 612 -0.65 9.00 28.92
CA LEU A 612 -1.12 7.69 28.49
C LEU A 612 -0.64 7.37 27.06
N ALA A 613 -0.71 8.36 26.16
CA ALA A 613 -0.22 8.19 24.80
C ALA A 613 1.26 7.79 24.79
N GLU A 614 2.10 8.45 25.61
CA GLU A 614 3.52 8.08 25.77
C GLU A 614 3.69 6.64 26.26
N LYS A 615 3.00 6.24 27.34
CA LYS A 615 3.13 4.89 27.91
C LYS A 615 2.66 3.80 26.96
N VAL A 616 1.56 4.01 26.22
CA VAL A 616 1.07 3.07 25.21
C VAL A 616 2.05 2.97 24.04
N PHE A 617 2.54 4.10 23.55
CA PHE A 617 3.43 4.14 22.39
C PHE A 617 4.80 3.50 22.68
N LEU A 618 5.36 3.73 23.86
CA LEU A 618 6.68 3.24 24.26
C LEU A 618 6.66 1.84 24.87
N GLN A 619 5.51 1.15 24.86
CA GLN A 619 5.40 -0.21 25.38
C GLN A 619 6.33 -1.17 24.61
N GLU A 620 7.24 -1.84 25.33
CA GLU A 620 8.19 -2.82 24.79
C GLU A 620 7.70 -4.27 24.95
N ASP A 621 6.63 -4.49 25.71
CA ASP A 621 5.98 -5.80 25.83
C ASP A 621 4.89 -5.96 24.77
N VAL A 622 4.53 -7.23 24.46
CA VAL A 622 3.42 -7.58 23.57
C VAL A 622 2.07 -7.40 24.29
N PRO A 623 1.08 -6.79 23.62
CA PRO A 623 1.10 -6.12 22.32
C PRO A 623 1.66 -4.69 22.38
N GLY A 624 2.54 -4.35 21.45
CA GLY A 624 3.16 -3.04 21.36
C GLY A 624 4.02 -2.86 20.10
N TRP A 625 4.16 -1.65 19.59
CA TRP A 625 5.02 -1.36 18.43
C TRP A 625 6.49 -1.66 18.71
N LEU A 626 7.01 -1.21 19.86
CA LEU A 626 8.42 -1.36 20.18
C LEU A 626 8.78 -2.81 20.53
N TYR A 627 7.80 -3.65 20.92
CA TYR A 627 7.99 -5.08 21.05
C TYR A 627 8.46 -5.71 19.73
N GLN A 628 7.80 -5.41 18.61
CA GLN A 628 8.20 -5.93 17.31
C GLN A 628 9.64 -5.51 16.97
N VAL A 629 9.98 -4.26 17.23
CA VAL A 629 11.34 -3.73 17.01
C VAL A 629 12.36 -4.45 17.88
N SER A 630 12.06 -4.67 19.17
CA SER A 630 12.95 -5.38 20.11
C SER A 630 13.19 -6.85 19.71
N LYS A 631 12.25 -7.45 18.96
CA LYS A 631 12.37 -8.79 18.37
C LYS A 631 13.10 -8.81 17.02
N GLY A 632 13.68 -7.70 16.60
CA GLY A 632 14.46 -7.60 15.37
C GLY A 632 13.63 -7.42 14.10
N ALA A 633 12.36 -6.97 14.22
CA ALA A 633 11.54 -6.62 13.07
C ALA A 633 12.23 -5.54 12.22
N THR A 634 12.18 -5.74 10.90
CA THR A 634 12.69 -4.80 9.91
C THR A 634 11.59 -4.20 9.05
N THR A 635 10.37 -4.65 9.27
CA THR A 635 9.10 -4.24 8.69
C THR A 635 8.03 -4.27 9.77
N ILE A 636 6.84 -3.73 9.51
CA ILE A 636 5.67 -3.82 10.36
C ILE A 636 5.05 -5.22 10.21
N TRP A 637 4.66 -5.85 11.30
CA TRP A 637 4.01 -7.15 11.31
C TRP A 637 2.49 -7.03 11.22
N GLU A 638 1.85 -8.06 10.67
CA GLU A 638 0.38 -8.16 10.57
C GLU A 638 -0.28 -8.25 11.94
N ARG A 639 0.37 -8.93 12.89
CA ARG A 639 -0.16 -9.18 14.23
C ARG A 639 0.78 -8.61 15.27
N TRP A 640 0.21 -8.20 16.39
CA TRP A 640 1.00 -7.76 17.55
C TRP A 640 1.89 -8.87 18.10
N ASP A 641 1.41 -10.11 18.05
CA ASP A 641 2.01 -11.34 18.59
C ASP A 641 2.58 -12.27 17.51
N SER A 642 2.95 -11.75 16.34
CA SER A 642 3.52 -12.55 15.23
C SER A 642 4.66 -13.47 15.67
N MET A 643 5.43 -13.03 16.66
CA MET A 643 6.45 -13.82 17.33
C MET A 643 6.24 -13.71 18.86
N ALA A 644 6.19 -14.82 19.55
CA ALA A 644 6.08 -14.88 21.01
C ALA A 644 7.37 -14.40 21.70
N PRO A 645 7.34 -14.07 23.01
CA PRO A 645 8.54 -13.66 23.75
C PRO A 645 9.70 -14.65 23.71
N ASP A 646 9.41 -15.95 23.61
CA ASP A 646 10.41 -17.03 23.51
C ASP A 646 10.95 -17.27 22.08
N GLY A 647 10.48 -16.47 21.09
CA GLY A 647 10.85 -16.60 19.68
C GLY A 647 10.00 -17.58 18.88
N THR A 648 8.98 -18.19 19.49
CA THR A 648 8.05 -19.07 18.77
C THR A 648 7.24 -18.25 17.77
N ILE A 649 7.18 -18.71 16.52
CA ILE A 649 6.40 -18.12 15.45
C ILE A 649 4.92 -18.46 15.67
N TYR A 650 4.05 -17.44 15.61
CA TYR A 650 2.61 -17.63 15.66
C TYR A 650 2.08 -18.33 14.39
N GLU A 651 0.84 -18.86 14.44
CA GLU A 651 0.19 -19.60 13.35
C GLU A 651 0.60 -19.12 11.95
N PRO A 652 1.29 -19.94 11.15
CA PRO A 652 1.84 -19.50 9.86
C PRO A 652 0.77 -19.07 8.86
N ASP A 653 -0.42 -19.70 8.90
CA ASP A 653 -1.49 -19.46 7.92
C ASP A 653 -2.09 -18.05 8.01
N MET A 654 -1.97 -17.38 9.16
CA MET A 654 -2.48 -16.03 9.42
C MET A 654 -1.40 -15.12 9.98
N ASN A 655 -0.24 -15.09 9.33
CA ASN A 655 0.89 -14.28 9.77
C ASN A 655 1.73 -13.79 8.60
N SER A 656 1.92 -12.48 8.52
CA SER A 656 2.87 -11.81 7.64
C SER A 656 3.79 -10.94 8.49
N TYR A 657 5.08 -10.97 8.19
CA TYR A 657 6.06 -10.10 8.84
C TYR A 657 6.32 -8.81 8.06
N ASN A 658 5.52 -8.55 7.03
CA ASN A 658 5.58 -7.34 6.22
C ASN A 658 4.18 -6.89 5.80
N HIS A 659 3.51 -6.14 6.71
CA HIS A 659 2.11 -5.77 6.61
C HIS A 659 1.91 -4.36 7.18
N TYR A 660 1.71 -3.36 6.34
CA TYR A 660 1.90 -1.95 6.69
C TYR A 660 0.83 -1.34 7.61
N ALA A 661 -0.35 -1.96 7.82
CA ALA A 661 -1.51 -1.33 8.48
C ALA A 661 -1.19 -0.68 9.84
N TYR A 662 -0.49 -1.40 10.75
CA TYR A 662 -0.11 -0.84 12.04
C TYR A 662 0.97 0.25 11.98
N GLY A 663 1.61 0.44 10.84
CA GLY A 663 2.48 1.59 10.55
C GLY A 663 1.73 2.93 10.49
N ALA A 664 0.39 2.90 10.53
CA ALA A 664 -0.47 4.09 10.64
C ALA A 664 -0.09 5.01 11.80
N VAL A 665 0.61 4.51 12.82
CA VAL A 665 1.14 5.29 13.94
C VAL A 665 2.07 6.43 13.50
N CYS A 666 2.72 6.33 12.35
CA CYS A 666 3.60 7.39 11.86
C CYS A 666 2.86 8.69 11.55
N GLN A 667 1.58 8.65 11.16
CA GLN A 667 0.76 9.86 11.06
C GLN A 667 0.77 10.64 12.37
N TRP A 668 0.54 9.96 13.51
CA TRP A 668 0.56 10.60 14.83
C TRP A 668 1.93 11.20 15.19
N LEU A 669 3.03 10.54 14.77
CA LEU A 669 4.38 11.07 14.98
C LEU A 669 4.58 12.42 14.26
N PHE A 670 4.09 12.57 13.03
CA PHE A 670 4.17 13.84 12.30
C PHE A 670 3.16 14.86 12.83
N GLU A 671 1.90 14.49 12.94
CA GLU A 671 0.81 15.44 13.21
C GLU A 671 0.75 15.89 14.67
N CYS A 672 1.05 14.97 15.59
CA CYS A 672 0.99 15.28 17.02
C CYS A 672 2.38 15.49 17.63
N VAL A 673 3.31 14.53 17.50
CA VAL A 673 4.61 14.60 18.17
C VAL A 673 5.51 15.68 17.55
N ALA A 674 5.67 15.68 16.23
CA ALA A 674 6.36 16.77 15.52
C ALA A 674 5.46 18.02 15.42
N GLY A 675 4.15 17.85 15.50
CA GLY A 675 3.19 18.94 15.63
C GLY A 675 2.93 19.72 14.35
N ILE A 676 2.98 19.07 13.19
CA ILE A 676 2.62 19.65 11.91
C ILE A 676 1.52 18.81 11.24
N SER A 677 0.43 19.46 10.83
CA SER A 677 -0.63 18.79 10.09
C SER A 677 -1.22 19.68 9.01
N PRO A 678 -1.76 19.12 7.90
CA PRO A 678 -2.45 19.92 6.90
C PRO A 678 -3.77 20.46 7.43
N SER A 679 -4.13 21.69 7.05
CA SER A 679 -5.44 22.27 7.37
C SER A 679 -6.46 21.84 6.29
N PRO A 680 -7.63 21.27 6.64
CA PRO A 680 -8.68 21.00 5.68
C PRO A 680 -9.25 22.25 5.00
N ASP A 681 -9.20 23.39 5.70
CA ASP A 681 -9.72 24.67 5.18
C ASP A 681 -8.77 25.32 4.17
N ALA A 682 -7.46 24.97 4.23
CA ALA A 682 -6.45 25.41 3.28
C ALA A 682 -5.50 24.21 2.97
N PRO A 683 -5.97 23.24 2.16
CA PRO A 683 -5.33 21.96 1.94
C PRO A 683 -4.01 22.07 1.17
N GLY A 684 -3.29 20.95 1.08
CA GLY A 684 -1.99 20.89 0.40
C GLY A 684 -0.92 21.69 1.14
N PHE A 685 -1.06 21.81 2.46
CA PHE A 685 -0.18 22.59 3.34
C PHE A 685 -0.09 24.09 2.99
N ALA A 686 -1.07 24.63 2.27
CA ALA A 686 -1.19 26.08 2.13
C ALA A 686 -1.32 26.72 3.53
N GLU A 687 -2.01 26.04 4.46
CA GLU A 687 -1.96 26.30 5.90
C GLU A 687 -1.48 25.04 6.64
N VAL A 688 -0.46 25.21 7.48
CA VAL A 688 0.08 24.19 8.38
C VAL A 688 -0.47 24.44 9.77
N VAL A 689 -1.23 23.50 10.32
CA VAL A 689 -1.64 23.54 11.73
C VAL A 689 -0.44 23.15 12.58
N VAL A 690 -0.03 24.03 13.49
CA VAL A 690 1.13 23.85 14.37
C VAL A 690 0.64 23.58 15.78
N ASN A 691 0.80 22.33 16.24
CA ASN A 691 0.31 21.93 17.56
C ASN A 691 1.16 20.78 18.16
N PRO A 692 2.45 21.03 18.47
CA PRO A 692 3.32 19.99 18.98
C PRO A 692 2.85 19.44 20.33
N ALA A 693 2.89 18.12 20.48
CA ALA A 693 2.69 17.39 21.73
C ALA A 693 3.99 16.67 22.11
N PRO A 694 4.97 17.37 22.70
CA PRO A 694 6.28 16.81 22.97
C PRO A 694 6.21 15.68 24.01
N ILE A 695 6.92 14.60 23.71
CA ILE A 695 7.15 13.46 24.60
C ILE A 695 8.61 13.54 25.04
N LEU A 696 8.85 13.82 26.32
CA LEU A 696 10.19 14.13 26.83
C LEU A 696 11.23 13.05 26.53
N SER A 697 10.84 11.79 26.61
CA SER A 697 11.70 10.62 26.33
C SER A 697 12.12 10.48 24.86
N LEU A 698 11.47 11.22 23.94
CA LEU A 698 11.83 11.25 22.52
C LEU A 698 12.78 12.40 22.15
N SER A 699 13.10 13.31 23.09
CA SER A 699 13.92 14.49 22.80
C SER A 699 15.37 14.10 22.40
N PRO A 700 15.97 14.70 21.34
CA PRO A 700 15.37 15.65 20.42
C PRO A 700 14.49 14.96 19.35
N VAL A 701 13.53 15.68 18.79
CA VAL A 701 12.74 15.25 17.65
C VAL A 701 12.98 16.17 16.46
N SER A 702 13.06 15.59 15.27
CA SER A 702 13.13 16.29 13.99
C SER A 702 12.27 15.57 12.96
N ALA A 703 11.50 16.33 12.20
CA ALA A 703 10.68 15.84 11.10
C ALA A 703 10.78 16.79 9.90
N TYR A 704 10.61 16.25 8.71
CA TYR A 704 10.44 17.06 7.49
C TYR A 704 9.36 16.45 6.60
N HIS A 705 8.78 17.29 5.74
CA HIS A 705 7.88 16.86 4.68
C HIS A 705 8.07 17.71 3.44
N ASP A 706 8.30 17.04 2.31
CA ASP A 706 8.46 17.68 1.01
C ASP A 706 7.08 17.85 0.36
N ILE A 707 6.73 19.07 0.04
CA ILE A 707 5.47 19.46 -0.60
C ILE A 707 5.77 20.21 -1.91
N SER A 708 4.74 20.48 -2.69
CA SER A 708 4.91 21.19 -3.99
C SER A 708 5.55 22.58 -3.87
N GLN A 709 5.37 23.24 -2.72
CA GLN A 709 5.94 24.57 -2.44
C GLN A 709 7.38 24.54 -1.90
N GLY A 710 7.88 23.37 -1.50
CA GLY A 710 9.20 23.20 -0.88
C GLY A 710 9.18 22.27 0.31
N ARG A 711 10.13 22.40 1.23
CA ARG A 711 10.23 21.54 2.41
C ARG A 711 9.72 22.25 3.66
N ILE A 712 8.84 21.58 4.40
CA ILE A 712 8.48 21.92 5.78
C ILE A 712 9.45 21.17 6.69
N GLU A 713 10.06 21.86 7.64
CA GLU A 713 10.90 21.26 8.67
C GLU A 713 10.38 21.64 10.06
N ALA A 714 10.23 20.65 10.93
CA ALA A 714 9.78 20.86 12.31
C ALA A 714 10.64 20.02 13.26
N GLY A 715 10.97 20.58 14.39
CA GLY A 715 11.72 19.83 15.39
C GLY A 715 11.71 20.52 16.75
N TRP A 716 11.93 19.76 17.80
CA TRP A 716 11.98 20.29 19.16
C TRP A 716 12.99 19.54 20.02
N ARG A 717 13.40 20.23 21.07
CA ARG A 717 14.22 19.68 22.16
C ARG A 717 13.72 20.19 23.49
N CYS A 718 13.90 19.37 24.52
CA CYS A 718 13.54 19.72 25.89
C CYS A 718 14.78 19.97 26.76
N THR A 719 14.68 20.96 27.65
CA THR A 719 15.65 21.21 28.70
C THR A 719 14.83 21.37 30.01
N GLY A 720 14.79 20.30 30.80
CA GLY A 720 13.79 20.18 31.88
C GLY A 720 12.38 20.20 31.27
N ASN A 721 11.50 21.05 31.78
CA ASN A 721 10.13 21.20 31.27
C ASN A 721 10.01 22.24 30.14
N GLU A 722 11.10 22.94 29.79
CA GLU A 722 11.09 23.89 28.68
C GLU A 722 11.31 23.22 27.35
N VAL A 723 10.43 23.49 26.40
CA VAL A 723 10.49 23.02 25.01
C VAL A 723 10.90 24.18 24.12
N THR A 724 11.95 23.98 23.36
CA THR A 724 12.32 24.81 22.22
C THR A 724 11.92 24.10 20.95
N TYR A 725 10.92 24.62 20.24
CA TYR A 725 10.42 24.12 18.96
C TYR A 725 10.83 25.05 17.82
N VAL A 726 11.33 24.50 16.73
CA VAL A 726 11.74 25.23 15.53
C VAL A 726 10.92 24.73 14.36
N LEU A 727 10.35 25.65 13.58
CA LEU A 727 9.57 25.36 12.38
C LEU A 727 10.09 26.20 11.21
N THR A 728 10.35 25.57 10.09
CA THR A 728 10.66 26.24 8.81
C THR A 728 9.55 25.97 7.81
N LEU A 729 8.97 27.03 7.26
CA LEU A 729 7.90 27.01 6.27
C LEU A 729 8.44 27.55 4.93
N PRO A 730 8.17 26.86 3.80
CA PRO A 730 8.51 27.36 2.48
C PRO A 730 7.59 28.51 2.05
N GLU A 731 7.97 29.22 0.99
CA GLU A 731 7.14 30.27 0.38
C GLU A 731 5.79 29.70 -0.07
N GLY A 732 4.71 30.47 0.19
CA GLY A 732 3.33 30.03 -0.10
C GLY A 732 2.67 29.20 0.99
N CYS A 733 3.35 28.92 2.11
CA CYS A 733 2.78 28.24 3.26
C CYS A 733 2.64 29.19 4.45
N VAL A 734 1.57 29.02 5.20
CA VAL A 734 1.32 29.78 6.44
C VAL A 734 1.17 28.79 7.59
N GLY A 735 1.87 29.02 8.71
CA GLY A 735 1.68 28.26 9.95
C GLY A 735 0.62 28.89 10.84
N ARG A 736 -0.18 28.08 11.50
CA ARG A 736 -1.16 28.53 12.48
C ARG A 736 -0.97 27.80 13.81
N PHE A 737 -0.43 28.52 14.78
CA PHE A 737 -0.22 28.00 16.13
C PHE A 737 -1.36 28.44 17.05
N ARG A 738 -2.01 27.47 17.69
CA ARG A 738 -3.02 27.71 18.74
C ARG A 738 -2.54 27.12 20.05
N PRO A 739 -2.08 27.95 20.99
CA PRO A 739 -1.61 27.45 22.29
C PRO A 739 -2.74 26.74 23.02
N GLY A 740 -2.49 25.50 23.44
CA GLY A 740 -3.40 24.69 24.24
C GLY A 740 -2.88 24.50 25.68
N ARG A 741 -3.56 23.65 26.46
CA ARG A 741 -3.21 23.38 27.89
C ARG A 741 -1.77 22.91 28.09
N ARG A 742 -1.18 22.25 27.08
CA ARG A 742 0.20 21.73 27.10
C ARG A 742 1.26 22.81 26.84
N HIS A 743 0.88 23.97 26.33
CA HIS A 743 1.79 25.05 25.96
C HIS A 743 1.70 26.15 26.99
N ARG A 744 2.41 26.02 28.13
CA ARG A 744 2.41 27.06 29.19
C ARG A 744 3.40 28.18 28.85
N ASN A 745 2.97 29.41 29.00
CA ASN A 745 3.77 30.60 28.73
C ASN A 745 4.44 30.63 27.36
N PRO A 746 3.68 30.39 26.27
CA PRO A 746 4.28 30.29 24.96
C PRO A 746 4.82 31.63 24.48
N SER A 747 5.97 31.58 23.80
CA SER A 747 6.55 32.72 23.09
C SER A 747 6.93 32.31 21.68
N LEU A 748 6.67 33.20 20.73
CA LEU A 748 7.05 33.08 19.33
C LEU A 748 8.09 34.14 18.99
N ASP A 749 9.29 33.71 18.52
CA ASP A 749 10.40 34.60 18.19
C ASP A 749 10.72 35.62 19.32
N GLY A 750 10.69 35.12 20.57
CA GLY A 750 10.93 35.89 21.77
C GLY A 750 9.76 36.77 22.25
N LYS A 751 8.60 36.73 21.60
CA LYS A 751 7.42 37.52 22.00
C LYS A 751 6.36 36.61 22.61
N PRO A 752 5.76 36.97 23.78
CA PRO A 752 4.67 36.18 24.38
C PRO A 752 3.48 36.01 23.44
N VAL A 753 2.90 34.79 23.41
CA VAL A 753 1.69 34.46 22.65
C VAL A 753 0.54 34.22 23.63
N THR A 754 -0.55 34.99 23.52
CA THR A 754 -1.73 34.87 24.38
C THR A 754 -2.96 34.29 23.66
N GLY A 755 -2.90 34.10 22.37
CA GLY A 755 -3.96 33.58 21.52
C GLY A 755 -3.40 32.90 20.28
N GLU A 756 -4.19 32.76 19.24
CA GLU A 756 -3.72 32.23 17.96
C GLU A 756 -2.61 33.11 17.39
N ALA A 757 -1.55 32.47 16.88
CA ALA A 757 -0.45 33.13 16.17
C ALA A 757 -0.33 32.58 14.75
N VAL A 758 -0.16 33.50 13.80
CA VAL A 758 0.08 33.18 12.37
C VAL A 758 1.58 33.32 12.09
N LEU A 759 2.18 32.28 11.52
CA LEU A 759 3.58 32.21 11.15
C LEU A 759 3.69 32.38 9.63
N SER A 760 4.46 33.38 9.18
CA SER A 760 4.76 33.61 7.75
C SER A 760 5.76 32.57 7.24
N PRO A 761 5.99 32.47 5.91
CA PRO A 761 7.13 31.72 5.39
C PRO A 761 8.44 32.12 6.05
N GLY A 762 9.34 31.16 6.29
CA GLY A 762 10.60 31.36 6.99
C GLY A 762 10.75 30.47 8.23
N THR A 763 11.80 30.71 9.00
CA THR A 763 12.10 29.94 10.22
C THR A 763 11.61 30.67 11.45
N HIS A 764 10.87 29.97 12.30
CA HIS A 764 10.28 30.47 13.55
C HIS A 764 10.70 29.63 14.74
N GLN A 765 10.83 30.25 15.89
CA GLN A 765 11.11 29.58 17.16
C GLN A 765 9.95 29.78 18.15
N LEU A 766 9.34 28.66 18.57
CA LEU A 766 8.39 28.63 19.67
C LEU A 766 9.09 28.09 20.94
N VAL A 767 8.91 28.80 22.05
CA VAL A 767 9.38 28.33 23.36
C VAL A 767 8.19 28.30 24.32
N PHE A 768 8.01 27.18 25.01
CA PHE A 768 6.93 26.99 25.98
C PHE A 768 7.33 25.99 27.06
N SER A 769 6.64 25.99 28.19
CA SER A 769 6.82 24.99 29.24
C SER A 769 5.70 23.94 29.18
N LEU A 770 6.05 22.69 29.45
CA LEU A 770 5.07 21.61 29.65
C LEU A 770 4.43 21.77 31.05
N PRO A 771 3.21 21.25 31.27
CA PRO A 771 2.63 21.12 32.58
C PRO A 771 3.51 20.28 33.51
N ASP A 772 3.53 20.59 34.78
CA ASP A 772 4.10 19.69 35.79
C ASP A 772 3.25 18.42 35.84
N HIS A 773 3.88 17.25 35.79
CA HIS A 773 3.24 15.95 35.86
C HIS A 773 2.69 15.61 37.23
#